data_54933e60c81d36d9fa20cc9c8bfb7b1f
#
_entry.id   54933e60c81d36d9fa20cc9c8bfb7b1f
#
_cell.length_a   1.000
_cell.length_b   1.000
_cell.length_c   1.000
_cell.angle_alpha   90.00
_cell.angle_beta   90.00
_cell.angle_gamma   90.00
#
_symmetry.space_group_name_H-M   'P 1'
#
loop_
_entity.id
_entity.type
_entity.pdbx_description
1 polymer ?
#
loop_
_entity_poly.entity_id
_entity_poly.type
_entity_poly.pdbx_seq_one_letter_code
_entity_poly.pdbx_strand_id
1 'polypeptide(L)'
;MQAVLDRLALEGADTGAALRILRQLVLERLVVLDCDAKLDLDSVTLTMTTLAELALDVAFEHSSRTLDALHGAPVGPLGERAQLCIVGMGKLGARELNVSSDIDLIYIYDHDGETAGNTEQRNKISNQEYFSKQVRAIYSLVGETTEHGFVFRVDLALRPNGNSGPSAVSLAALEEYFQVQGREWERFAWLKSRVVAPAAAVRSPCAQGLRSTVVPFVFRKYLDYNVFDALRGLHRQIRDHAAKRSAGHPERGNDVKLSRGGIREIEFTVQLLQVVRGGQFPELRTRPTLSALQRISKAGLMPQATAQGLAQAYVFLRRVEHRIQYLDDQQTHVLPTVDADVAWIATSMGCKDAPSFLGELDAHRERVAHEFDALLGGAGHGCKGCATKAVPGEGSDFGLLLAHTHGKFRERLSDLAAHPRVLALREESRARLGRLVLRTAQWVAQGEVSEDAAVRLADWIEPLLRRESYLALLLERPNVHERLLRILGTARWPARYLLKYPGVIDELAGGSMLQERFVAAEFEAELESRRKALQGSAEDDDESLLNLLRRAHHAEVFRTLARDVEGKLSVEQVADDLSALADCVLRTTARWCWERLKNRHGPDHRFGIIAYGKLGGKELGYGSDLDIVFVYDDDDERASEVYGALVRKLINWLTVKTGEGDLYEIDTALRPNGNSGLLVTSFASYANYQQQRGSNTAWTWEHQAMTRARCVLGDEALQSRFDAVRNAVIATEREHASLRSEIVDMRAKVRTAHPAKDGAGSAPFDVKHSPGGMVDVEFVVQFLVLSQGARHPELLANVGNIALLLRAQACGLLPAPLGENAAQAYRSLRQVQHRARLNEEPTQVEVAQVVAERAAGIALWSHVFG
;
A
#
# COMPACT_ATOMS: atom_id res chain seq x y z
N MET A 1 -37.77 16.45 3.21
CA MET A 1 -37.30 17.53 4.09
C MET A 1 -37.46 18.90 3.44
N GLN A 2 -36.89 19.17 2.25
CA GLN A 2 -37.00 20.48 1.59
C GLN A 2 -38.47 20.93 1.40
N ALA A 3 -39.33 20.08 0.87
CA ALA A 3 -40.75 20.41 0.67
C ALA A 3 -41.50 20.78 1.98
N VAL A 4 -41.05 20.26 3.15
CA VAL A 4 -41.60 20.64 4.45
C VAL A 4 -41.13 22.04 4.86
N LEU A 5 -39.85 22.37 4.63
CA LEU A 5 -39.32 23.71 4.87
C LEU A 5 -40.01 24.75 3.99
N ASP A 6 -40.18 24.46 2.73
CA ASP A 6 -40.89 25.36 1.77
C ASP A 6 -42.31 25.64 2.22
N ARG A 7 -43.01 24.59 2.72
CA ARG A 7 -44.37 24.73 3.24
C ARG A 7 -44.39 25.59 4.53
N LEU A 8 -43.50 25.34 5.49
CA LEU A 8 -43.38 26.10 6.72
C LEU A 8 -43.07 27.58 6.45
N ALA A 9 -42.22 27.86 5.45
CA ALA A 9 -41.92 29.21 5.02
C ALA A 9 -43.16 29.91 4.42
N LEU A 10 -43.96 29.19 3.62
CA LEU A 10 -45.25 29.71 3.08
C LEU A 10 -46.29 29.98 4.20
N GLU A 11 -46.25 29.21 5.27
CA GLU A 11 -47.08 29.38 6.46
C GLU A 11 -46.58 30.52 7.37
N GLY A 12 -45.46 31.17 7.04
CA GLY A 12 -44.93 32.37 7.74
C GLY A 12 -43.94 32.06 8.87
N ALA A 13 -43.46 30.79 8.97
CA ALA A 13 -42.38 30.48 9.92
C ALA A 13 -41.06 31.12 9.50
N ASP A 14 -40.32 31.68 10.47
CA ASP A 14 -38.95 32.13 10.22
C ASP A 14 -38.01 30.92 9.99
N THR A 15 -36.86 31.16 9.37
CA THR A 15 -35.91 30.12 9.03
C THR A 15 -35.49 29.25 10.22
N GLY A 16 -35.27 29.87 11.39
CA GLY A 16 -34.85 29.16 12.60
C GLY A 16 -35.98 28.28 13.19
N ALA A 17 -37.22 28.79 13.23
CA ALA A 17 -38.38 28.03 13.67
C ALA A 17 -38.67 26.87 12.73
N ALA A 18 -38.65 27.10 11.41
CA ALA A 18 -38.87 26.07 10.40
C ALA A 18 -37.87 24.91 10.51
N LEU A 19 -36.59 25.17 10.73
CA LEU A 19 -35.56 24.14 10.95
C LEU A 19 -35.79 23.31 12.20
N ARG A 20 -36.21 23.93 13.29
CA ARG A 20 -36.50 23.25 14.58
C ARG A 20 -37.73 22.35 14.47
N ILE A 21 -38.79 22.85 13.86
CA ILE A 21 -40.02 22.07 13.59
C ILE A 21 -39.69 20.89 12.68
N LEU A 22 -38.94 21.12 11.61
CA LEU A 22 -38.51 20.01 10.70
C LEU A 22 -37.74 18.93 11.49
N ARG A 23 -36.81 19.32 12.40
CA ARG A 23 -36.08 18.34 13.21
C ARG A 23 -37.04 17.50 14.08
N GLN A 24 -38.02 18.11 14.73
CA GLN A 24 -39.00 17.39 15.55
C GLN A 24 -39.77 16.37 14.72
N LEU A 25 -40.30 16.78 13.55
CA LEU A 25 -41.04 15.88 12.65
C LEU A 25 -40.18 14.70 12.15
N VAL A 26 -38.90 14.95 11.85
CA VAL A 26 -37.95 13.89 11.43
C VAL A 26 -37.69 12.94 12.59
N LEU A 27 -37.47 13.45 13.81
CA LEU A 27 -37.19 12.63 14.98
C LEU A 27 -38.38 11.75 15.35
N GLU A 28 -39.61 12.30 15.42
CA GLU A 28 -40.85 11.57 15.67
C GLU A 28 -41.04 10.44 14.66
N ARG A 29 -40.79 10.74 13.38
CA ARG A 29 -40.89 9.70 12.33
C ARG A 29 -39.84 8.62 12.48
N LEU A 30 -38.61 8.98 12.83
CA LEU A 30 -37.53 8.02 13.04
C LEU A 30 -37.76 7.10 14.23
N VAL A 31 -38.33 7.59 15.33
CA VAL A 31 -38.68 6.75 16.51
C VAL A 31 -39.59 5.59 16.06
N VAL A 32 -40.64 5.89 15.30
CA VAL A 32 -41.58 4.86 14.82
C VAL A 32 -40.89 3.89 13.85
N LEU A 33 -40.13 4.40 12.89
CA LEU A 33 -39.50 3.56 11.87
C LEU A 33 -38.37 2.68 12.44
N ASP A 34 -37.59 3.19 13.40
CA ASP A 34 -36.47 2.47 13.99
C ASP A 34 -36.93 1.47 15.06
N CYS A 35 -37.91 1.85 15.93
CA CYS A 35 -38.38 0.98 16.99
C CYS A 35 -39.38 -0.08 16.53
N ASP A 36 -40.38 0.28 15.71
CA ASP A 36 -41.45 -0.61 15.28
C ASP A 36 -41.16 -1.29 13.96
N ALA A 37 -40.75 -0.54 12.94
CA ALA A 37 -40.49 -1.06 11.61
C ALA A 37 -39.07 -1.67 11.45
N LYS A 38 -38.23 -1.58 12.49
CA LYS A 38 -36.85 -2.11 12.53
C LYS A 38 -35.97 -1.63 11.36
N LEU A 39 -36.04 -0.31 11.10
CA LEU A 39 -35.18 0.31 10.09
C LEU A 39 -33.69 -0.05 10.35
N ASP A 40 -32.91 -0.21 9.29
CA ASP A 40 -31.48 -0.47 9.46
C ASP A 40 -30.73 0.75 10.00
N LEU A 41 -29.59 0.50 10.67
CA LEU A 41 -28.78 1.54 11.30
C LEU A 41 -28.34 2.63 10.30
N ASP A 42 -27.94 2.21 9.08
CA ASP A 42 -27.43 3.14 8.08
C ASP A 42 -28.52 4.11 7.62
N SER A 43 -29.74 3.64 7.45
CA SER A 43 -30.88 4.49 7.10
C SER A 43 -31.20 5.54 8.17
N VAL A 44 -31.15 5.17 9.46
CA VAL A 44 -31.35 6.10 10.58
C VAL A 44 -30.26 7.17 10.61
N THR A 45 -29.01 6.75 10.59
CA THR A 45 -27.85 7.65 10.68
C THR A 45 -27.70 8.56 9.46
N LEU A 46 -28.02 8.03 8.26
CA LEU A 46 -28.01 8.80 7.02
C LEU A 46 -29.13 9.86 7.02
N THR A 47 -30.32 9.54 7.56
CA THR A 47 -31.43 10.50 7.69
C THR A 47 -31.05 11.65 8.58
N MET A 48 -30.48 11.39 9.77
CA MET A 48 -30.00 12.43 10.67
C MET A 48 -28.86 13.25 10.09
N THR A 49 -27.94 12.61 9.37
CA THR A 49 -26.85 13.31 8.66
C THR A 49 -27.39 14.23 7.57
N THR A 50 -28.36 13.76 6.78
CA THR A 50 -29.00 14.57 5.72
C THR A 50 -29.76 15.77 6.30
N LEU A 51 -30.40 15.58 7.45
CA LEU A 51 -31.05 16.70 8.17
C LEU A 51 -30.02 17.75 8.62
N ALA A 52 -28.88 17.32 9.16
CA ALA A 52 -27.82 18.24 9.57
C ALA A 52 -27.18 18.98 8.37
N GLU A 53 -26.91 18.27 7.29
CA GLU A 53 -26.39 18.87 6.04
C GLU A 53 -27.37 19.92 5.48
N LEU A 54 -28.67 19.60 5.40
CA LEU A 54 -29.69 20.52 4.96
C LEU A 54 -29.82 21.74 5.87
N ALA A 55 -29.82 21.54 7.20
CA ALA A 55 -29.90 22.63 8.15
C ALA A 55 -28.71 23.60 8.05
N LEU A 56 -27.49 23.05 7.89
CA LEU A 56 -26.29 23.85 7.70
C LEU A 56 -26.30 24.60 6.36
N ASP A 57 -26.81 23.99 5.29
CA ASP A 57 -26.91 24.59 3.97
C ASP A 57 -27.86 25.78 3.96
N VAL A 58 -29.05 25.61 4.55
CA VAL A 58 -30.05 26.68 4.72
C VAL A 58 -29.51 27.81 5.60
N ALA A 59 -28.87 27.48 6.73
CA ALA A 59 -28.30 28.47 7.63
C ALA A 59 -27.15 29.25 6.97
N PHE A 60 -26.32 28.57 6.17
CA PHE A 60 -25.26 29.19 5.37
C PHE A 60 -25.82 30.18 4.35
N GLU A 61 -26.81 29.78 3.56
CA GLU A 61 -27.43 30.67 2.58
C GLU A 61 -28.10 31.90 3.23
N HIS A 62 -28.81 31.67 4.31
CA HIS A 62 -29.47 32.77 5.05
C HIS A 62 -28.47 33.79 5.58
N SER A 63 -27.40 33.31 6.26
CA SER A 63 -26.33 34.14 6.80
C SER A 63 -25.54 34.88 5.73
N SER A 64 -25.27 34.24 4.60
CA SER A 64 -24.56 34.83 3.46
C SER A 64 -25.36 36.01 2.88
N ARG A 65 -26.67 35.84 2.63
CA ARG A 65 -27.52 36.93 2.09
C ARG A 65 -27.53 38.14 3.04
N THR A 66 -27.63 37.88 4.34
CA THR A 66 -27.66 38.95 5.34
C THR A 66 -26.32 39.70 5.39
N LEU A 67 -25.20 38.99 5.42
CA LEU A 67 -23.89 39.62 5.51
C LEU A 67 -23.44 40.30 4.20
N ASP A 68 -23.80 39.72 3.04
CA ASP A 68 -23.55 40.35 1.73
C ASP A 68 -24.26 41.70 1.60
N ALA A 69 -25.49 41.82 2.12
CA ALA A 69 -26.22 43.10 2.13
C ALA A 69 -25.52 44.16 3.00
N LEU A 70 -24.86 43.75 4.08
CA LEU A 70 -24.19 44.66 5.04
C LEU A 70 -22.76 45.02 4.63
N HIS A 71 -21.98 44.04 4.16
CA HIS A 71 -20.53 44.15 3.97
C HIS A 71 -20.07 43.90 2.53
N GLY A 72 -20.98 43.45 1.64
CA GLY A 72 -20.61 42.90 0.33
C GLY A 72 -20.04 41.50 0.42
N ALA A 73 -19.90 40.82 -0.69
CA ALA A 73 -19.31 39.47 -0.75
C ALA A 73 -17.82 39.49 -0.38
N PRO A 74 -17.31 38.45 0.30
CA PRO A 74 -15.89 38.30 0.54
C PRO A 74 -15.16 38.03 -0.78
N VAL A 75 -14.00 38.69 -1.01
CA VAL A 75 -13.28 38.66 -2.32
C VAL A 75 -11.94 37.97 -2.17
N GLY A 76 -11.63 37.08 -3.10
CA GLY A 76 -10.34 36.40 -3.25
C GLY A 76 -9.33 37.19 -4.10
N PRO A 77 -8.09 36.69 -4.27
CA PRO A 77 -7.00 37.42 -4.92
C PRO A 77 -7.25 37.78 -6.38
N LEU A 78 -8.08 37.05 -7.10
CA LEU A 78 -8.38 37.27 -8.53
C LEU A 78 -9.73 37.99 -8.73
N GLY A 79 -10.36 38.47 -7.63
CA GLY A 79 -11.65 39.14 -7.66
C GLY A 79 -12.87 38.20 -7.60
N GLU A 80 -12.66 36.90 -7.50
CA GLU A 80 -13.70 35.89 -7.27
C GLU A 80 -14.22 35.95 -5.84
N ARG A 81 -15.40 35.35 -5.61
CA ARG A 81 -15.93 35.22 -4.25
C ARG A 81 -15.10 34.22 -3.45
N ALA A 82 -14.55 34.64 -2.32
CA ALA A 82 -13.93 33.72 -1.38
C ALA A 82 -14.95 32.75 -0.80
N GLN A 83 -14.57 31.47 -0.67
CA GLN A 83 -15.45 30.36 -0.33
C GLN A 83 -15.20 29.88 1.09
N LEU A 84 -16.30 29.61 1.83
CA LEU A 84 -16.27 28.93 3.11
C LEU A 84 -16.71 27.49 2.95
N CYS A 85 -15.93 26.56 3.49
CA CYS A 85 -16.27 25.15 3.66
C CYS A 85 -16.63 24.87 5.13
N ILE A 86 -17.82 24.33 5.38
CA ILE A 86 -18.19 23.79 6.68
C ILE A 86 -17.78 22.33 6.72
N VAL A 87 -16.87 21.99 7.62
CA VAL A 87 -16.31 20.65 7.77
C VAL A 87 -16.99 19.97 8.95
N GLY A 88 -17.74 18.90 8.67
CA GLY A 88 -18.28 18.02 9.70
C GLY A 88 -17.19 17.02 10.13
N MET A 89 -17.00 16.92 11.43
CA MET A 89 -16.06 16.01 12.08
C MET A 89 -16.80 14.80 12.65
N GLY A 90 -16.07 13.84 13.18
CA GLY A 90 -16.62 12.72 13.91
C GLY A 90 -17.76 11.96 13.19
N LYS A 91 -18.89 11.81 13.86
CA LYS A 91 -20.06 11.08 13.33
C LYS A 91 -20.69 11.77 12.12
N LEU A 92 -20.77 13.11 12.12
CA LEU A 92 -21.29 13.87 10.99
C LEU A 92 -20.43 13.69 9.73
N GLY A 93 -19.10 13.81 9.89
CA GLY A 93 -18.18 13.60 8.78
C GLY A 93 -18.21 12.18 8.22
N ALA A 94 -18.43 11.18 9.08
CA ALA A 94 -18.55 9.78 8.71
C ALA A 94 -19.92 9.35 8.15
N ARG A 95 -20.93 10.23 8.19
CA ARG A 95 -22.34 9.91 7.88
C ARG A 95 -22.96 8.89 8.84
N GLU A 96 -22.53 8.95 10.08
CA GLU A 96 -22.94 8.06 11.18
C GLU A 96 -23.62 8.82 12.31
N LEU A 97 -24.32 9.94 12.02
CA LEU A 97 -24.89 10.81 13.04
C LEU A 97 -26.00 10.12 13.82
N ASN A 98 -25.95 10.19 15.13
CA ASN A 98 -26.99 9.66 16.02
C ASN A 98 -28.25 10.53 16.00
N VAL A 99 -29.32 9.97 16.55
CA VAL A 99 -30.63 10.63 16.67
C VAL A 99 -30.60 11.85 17.59
N SER A 100 -29.80 11.84 18.67
CA SER A 100 -29.54 12.99 19.52
C SER A 100 -28.03 13.14 19.79
N SER A 101 -27.33 13.66 18.79
CA SER A 101 -25.89 13.94 18.86
C SER A 101 -25.64 15.43 18.73
N ASP A 102 -24.52 15.89 19.27
CA ASP A 102 -23.88 17.12 18.83
C ASP A 102 -23.28 16.93 17.42
N ILE A 103 -23.07 18.06 16.75
CA ILE A 103 -22.34 18.15 15.51
C ILE A 103 -21.04 18.91 15.75
N ASP A 104 -19.91 18.20 15.55
CA ASP A 104 -18.57 18.79 15.62
C ASP A 104 -18.28 19.48 14.29
N LEU A 105 -18.02 20.79 14.30
CA LEU A 105 -17.82 21.59 13.10
C LEU A 105 -16.48 22.35 13.13
N ILE A 106 -15.84 22.44 11.96
CA ILE A 106 -14.71 23.33 11.67
C ILE A 106 -15.04 24.15 10.43
N TYR A 107 -14.76 25.44 10.46
CA TYR A 107 -15.03 26.36 9.35
C TYR A 107 -13.71 26.77 8.70
N ILE A 108 -13.55 26.42 7.41
CA ILE A 108 -12.32 26.68 6.62
C ILE A 108 -12.68 27.53 5.42
N TYR A 109 -11.95 28.63 5.20
CA TYR A 109 -12.09 29.46 4.00
C TYR A 109 -10.80 29.45 3.17
N ASP A 110 -10.95 29.70 1.85
CA ASP A 110 -9.86 29.55 0.89
C ASP A 110 -8.85 30.70 0.90
N HIS A 111 -9.31 31.96 0.93
CA HIS A 111 -8.44 33.12 0.71
C HIS A 111 -8.67 34.24 1.75
N ASP A 112 -7.59 34.74 2.30
CA ASP A 112 -7.58 36.01 3.01
C ASP A 112 -7.81 37.16 2.02
N GLY A 113 -8.36 38.28 2.51
CA GLY A 113 -8.74 39.42 1.70
C GLY A 113 -9.75 40.31 2.43
N GLU A 114 -10.44 41.14 1.68
CA GLU A 114 -11.48 42.06 2.18
C GLU A 114 -12.76 41.86 1.37
N THR A 115 -13.91 42.20 1.99
CA THR A 115 -15.22 42.21 1.32
C THR A 115 -15.32 43.35 0.29
N ALA A 116 -16.19 43.20 -0.70
CA ALA A 116 -16.44 44.20 -1.74
C ALA A 116 -17.00 45.52 -1.18
N GLY A 117 -17.58 45.50 0.02
CA GLY A 117 -18.36 46.57 0.58
C GLY A 117 -19.84 46.49 0.20
N ASN A 118 -20.70 47.25 0.89
CA ASN A 118 -22.13 47.33 0.59
C ASN A 118 -22.36 47.99 -0.77
N THR A 119 -23.59 48.22 -1.15
CA THR A 119 -23.97 48.88 -2.43
C THR A 119 -23.36 50.30 -2.59
N GLU A 120 -22.91 50.94 -1.50
CA GLU A 120 -22.20 52.21 -1.51
C GLU A 120 -20.66 52.01 -1.41
N GLN A 121 -20.13 50.81 -1.55
CA GLN A 121 -18.73 50.41 -1.31
C GLN A 121 -18.17 50.78 0.08
N ARG A 122 -19.06 50.88 1.06
CA ARG A 122 -18.71 51.12 2.46
C ARG A 122 -18.81 49.83 3.28
N ASN A 123 -18.43 49.88 4.55
CA ASN A 123 -18.49 48.78 5.50
C ASN A 123 -17.67 47.54 5.08
N LYS A 124 -16.56 47.72 4.41
CA LYS A 124 -15.61 46.67 4.11
C LYS A 124 -15.00 46.12 5.40
N ILE A 125 -14.91 44.80 5.48
CA ILE A 125 -14.27 44.08 6.57
C ILE A 125 -13.35 42.99 5.98
N SER A 126 -12.43 42.46 6.79
CA SER A 126 -11.61 41.32 6.35
C SER A 126 -12.46 40.07 6.12
N ASN A 127 -12.02 39.18 5.22
CA ASN A 127 -12.65 37.89 5.00
C ASN A 127 -12.75 37.09 6.30
N GLN A 128 -11.70 37.11 7.14
CA GLN A 128 -11.71 36.48 8.45
C GLN A 128 -12.83 37.00 9.34
N GLU A 129 -13.03 38.32 9.40
CA GLU A 129 -14.11 38.92 10.18
C GLU A 129 -15.49 38.57 9.62
N TYR A 130 -15.63 38.60 8.27
CA TYR A 130 -16.87 38.23 7.59
C TYR A 130 -17.26 36.77 7.93
N PHE A 131 -16.34 35.84 7.74
CA PHE A 131 -16.62 34.45 8.04
C PHE A 131 -16.83 34.17 9.54
N SER A 132 -16.14 34.88 10.42
CA SER A 132 -16.38 34.78 11.86
C SER A 132 -17.79 35.26 12.26
N LYS A 133 -18.32 36.31 11.60
CA LYS A 133 -19.72 36.75 11.78
C LYS A 133 -20.69 35.70 11.22
N GLN A 134 -20.36 35.09 10.06
CA GLN A 134 -21.17 34.04 9.45
C GLN A 134 -21.27 32.81 10.34
N VAL A 135 -20.17 32.38 10.96
CA VAL A 135 -20.16 31.26 11.93
C VAL A 135 -21.11 31.55 13.09
N ARG A 136 -21.12 32.78 13.64
CA ARG A 136 -22.04 33.14 14.72
C ARG A 136 -23.52 33.12 14.29
N ALA A 137 -23.80 33.60 13.08
CA ALA A 137 -25.15 33.57 12.52
C ALA A 137 -25.66 32.15 12.29
N ILE A 138 -24.80 31.26 11.77
CA ILE A 138 -25.09 29.81 11.59
C ILE A 138 -25.34 29.17 12.95
N TYR A 139 -24.50 29.47 13.96
CA TYR A 139 -24.67 28.95 15.32
C TYR A 139 -26.01 29.39 15.93
N SER A 140 -26.42 30.63 15.76
CA SER A 140 -27.73 31.12 16.25
C SER A 140 -28.92 30.40 15.62
N LEU A 141 -28.87 30.16 14.32
CA LEU A 141 -29.91 29.42 13.60
C LEU A 141 -30.00 27.94 13.99
N VAL A 142 -28.87 27.26 14.17
CA VAL A 142 -28.82 25.80 14.34
C VAL A 142 -28.71 25.40 15.82
N GLY A 143 -27.87 26.10 16.62
CA GLY A 143 -27.46 25.67 17.95
C GLY A 143 -28.25 26.31 19.13
N GLU A 144 -28.79 27.51 18.95
CA GLU A 144 -29.53 28.19 20.04
C GLU A 144 -30.87 27.53 20.33
N THR A 145 -31.22 27.41 21.59
CA THR A 145 -32.50 26.90 22.07
C THR A 145 -33.56 28.00 22.09
N THR A 146 -34.70 27.75 21.44
CA THR A 146 -35.87 28.62 21.42
C THR A 146 -37.08 27.87 21.96
N GLU A 147 -38.26 28.48 21.90
CA GLU A 147 -39.53 27.83 22.22
C GLU A 147 -39.84 26.58 21.42
N HIS A 148 -39.25 26.45 20.22
CA HIS A 148 -39.31 25.25 19.36
C HIS A 148 -38.14 24.29 19.60
N GLY A 149 -37.35 24.45 20.68
CA GLY A 149 -36.15 23.68 20.97
C GLY A 149 -34.91 24.14 20.16
N PHE A 150 -34.05 23.23 19.78
CA PHE A 150 -32.83 23.43 18.98
C PHE A 150 -32.84 22.54 17.75
N VAL A 151 -31.99 22.83 16.73
CA VAL A 151 -31.81 21.96 15.59
C VAL A 151 -30.73 20.91 15.89
N PHE A 152 -29.51 21.33 16.21
CA PHE A 152 -28.42 20.49 16.70
C PHE A 152 -27.57 21.25 17.72
N ARG A 153 -27.05 20.53 18.73
CA ARG A 153 -25.97 21.06 19.57
C ARG A 153 -24.72 21.17 18.74
N VAL A 154 -24.06 22.31 18.70
CA VAL A 154 -22.87 22.59 17.87
C VAL A 154 -21.64 22.64 18.78
N ASP A 155 -20.63 21.82 18.47
CA ASP A 155 -19.32 21.83 19.11
C ASP A 155 -18.23 22.31 18.14
N LEU A 156 -17.42 23.27 18.56
CA LEU A 156 -16.31 23.85 17.84
C LEU A 156 -14.95 23.54 18.48
N ALA A 157 -14.88 22.67 19.47
CA ALA A 157 -13.65 22.40 20.23
C ALA A 157 -12.54 21.72 19.41
N LEU A 158 -12.89 21.06 18.31
CA LEU A 158 -11.93 20.39 17.42
C LEU A 158 -11.20 21.31 16.43
N ARG A 159 -11.54 22.63 16.42
CA ARG A 159 -10.85 23.57 15.55
C ARG A 159 -9.39 23.80 15.99
N PRO A 160 -8.49 24.22 15.08
CA PRO A 160 -7.11 24.57 15.42
C PRO A 160 -7.04 25.48 16.64
N ASN A 161 -6.16 25.14 17.59
CA ASN A 161 -6.02 25.81 18.89
C ASN A 161 -7.26 25.71 19.82
N GLY A 162 -8.23 24.85 19.50
CA GLY A 162 -9.42 24.63 20.34
C GLY A 162 -10.19 25.92 20.61
N ASN A 163 -10.67 26.11 21.86
CA ASN A 163 -11.49 27.28 22.23
C ASN A 163 -10.74 28.61 22.18
N SER A 164 -9.40 28.57 22.13
CA SER A 164 -8.57 29.80 22.01
C SER A 164 -8.32 30.22 20.55
N GLY A 165 -8.63 29.36 19.59
CA GLY A 165 -8.47 29.66 18.17
C GLY A 165 -9.64 30.43 17.55
N PRO A 166 -9.44 31.04 16.37
CA PRO A 166 -10.50 31.75 15.64
C PRO A 166 -11.63 30.79 15.26
N SER A 167 -12.84 31.31 15.09
CA SER A 167 -14.02 30.53 14.73
C SER A 167 -14.01 30.07 13.25
N ALA A 168 -13.35 30.80 12.37
CA ALA A 168 -13.07 30.42 10.99
C ALA A 168 -11.57 30.55 10.73
N VAL A 169 -10.98 29.61 9.99
CA VAL A 169 -9.54 29.50 9.73
C VAL A 169 -9.29 29.47 8.22
N SER A 170 -8.27 30.20 7.73
CA SER A 170 -7.89 30.09 6.32
C SER A 170 -7.20 28.75 6.04
N LEU A 171 -7.29 28.26 4.79
CA LEU A 171 -6.65 27.02 4.36
C LEU A 171 -5.13 27.08 4.58
N ALA A 172 -4.50 28.22 4.32
CA ALA A 172 -3.07 28.42 4.56
C ALA A 172 -2.70 28.35 6.05
N ALA A 173 -3.50 28.95 6.93
CA ALA A 173 -3.28 28.87 8.38
C ALA A 173 -3.49 27.44 8.92
N LEU A 174 -4.42 26.68 8.34
CA LEU A 174 -4.62 25.26 8.69
C LEU A 174 -3.40 24.42 8.28
N GLU A 175 -2.84 24.66 7.10
CA GLU A 175 -1.65 23.95 6.63
C GLU A 175 -0.44 24.22 7.53
N GLU A 176 -0.20 25.49 7.88
CA GLU A 176 0.84 25.86 8.84
C GLU A 176 0.64 25.21 10.20
N TYR A 177 -0.62 25.21 10.70
CA TYR A 177 -0.96 24.55 11.96
C TYR A 177 -0.61 23.07 11.96
N PHE A 178 -0.92 22.33 10.88
CA PHE A 178 -0.60 20.91 10.78
C PHE A 178 0.89 20.63 10.74
N GLN A 179 1.67 21.53 10.15
CA GLN A 179 3.13 21.38 10.06
C GLN A 179 3.83 21.65 11.39
N VAL A 180 3.36 22.62 12.16
CA VAL A 180 4.07 23.12 13.35
C VAL A 180 3.47 22.61 14.67
N GLN A 181 2.16 22.49 14.75
CA GLN A 181 1.43 22.26 16.03
C GLN A 181 0.54 21.03 16.02
N GLY A 182 0.23 20.44 14.86
CA GLY A 182 -0.69 19.32 14.71
C GLY A 182 -0.30 18.12 15.58
N ARG A 183 -1.26 17.67 16.44
CA ARG A 183 -1.04 16.60 17.42
C ARG A 183 -1.49 15.25 16.89
N GLU A 184 -0.94 14.15 17.42
CA GLU A 184 -1.28 12.79 17.00
C GLU A 184 -2.77 12.46 17.13
N TRP A 185 -3.44 12.91 18.22
CA TRP A 185 -4.87 12.66 18.41
C TRP A 185 -5.76 13.42 17.40
N GLU A 186 -5.30 14.54 16.86
CA GLU A 186 -6.04 15.30 15.84
C GLU A 186 -6.11 14.54 14.52
N ARG A 187 -5.11 13.70 14.20
CA ARG A 187 -5.14 12.81 13.02
C ARG A 187 -6.37 11.91 13.06
N PHE A 188 -6.76 11.41 14.23
CA PHE A 188 -7.96 10.58 14.41
C PHE A 188 -9.24 11.38 14.22
N ALA A 189 -9.27 12.63 14.69
CA ALA A 189 -10.41 13.51 14.47
C ALA A 189 -10.57 13.85 12.97
N TRP A 190 -9.48 14.24 12.31
CA TRP A 190 -9.47 14.63 10.89
C TRP A 190 -9.68 13.45 9.94
N LEU A 191 -9.43 12.20 10.36
CA LEU A 191 -9.74 11.01 9.57
C LEU A 191 -11.21 10.96 9.16
N LYS A 192 -12.12 11.34 10.06
CA LYS A 192 -13.56 11.36 9.80
C LYS A 192 -14.06 12.72 9.26
N SER A 193 -13.16 13.66 8.93
CA SER A 193 -13.53 14.98 8.40
C SER A 193 -14.13 14.91 7.00
N ARG A 194 -15.16 15.75 6.75
CA ARG A 194 -15.80 15.90 5.43
C ARG A 194 -16.43 17.28 5.29
N VAL A 195 -16.29 17.92 4.13
CA VAL A 195 -17.09 19.12 3.80
C VAL A 195 -18.54 18.72 3.71
N VAL A 196 -19.38 19.32 4.53
CA VAL A 196 -20.81 18.99 4.68
C VAL A 196 -21.74 20.07 4.13
N ALA A 197 -21.29 21.34 4.16
CA ALA A 197 -22.04 22.48 3.63
C ALA A 197 -21.06 23.62 3.22
N PRO A 198 -21.47 24.56 2.36
CA PRO A 198 -22.67 24.47 1.57
C PRO A 198 -22.55 23.36 0.51
N ALA A 199 -23.68 22.87 0.00
CA ALA A 199 -23.70 21.79 -1.00
C ALA A 199 -22.86 22.12 -2.25
N ALA A 200 -22.84 23.39 -2.67
CA ALA A 200 -22.00 23.87 -3.77
C ALA A 200 -20.49 23.76 -3.47
N ALA A 201 -20.07 23.90 -2.19
CA ALA A 201 -18.67 23.83 -1.81
C ALA A 201 -18.09 22.41 -1.75
N VAL A 202 -18.92 21.37 -1.69
CA VAL A 202 -18.46 19.96 -1.52
C VAL A 202 -17.50 19.51 -2.62
N ARG A 203 -17.61 20.05 -3.83
CA ARG A 203 -16.74 19.76 -4.99
C ARG A 203 -15.92 20.97 -5.43
N SER A 204 -15.87 22.02 -4.65
CA SER A 204 -15.17 23.27 -4.99
C SER A 204 -13.64 23.10 -4.92
N PRO A 205 -12.88 24.03 -5.52
CA PRO A 205 -11.43 24.13 -5.36
C PRO A 205 -11.01 24.22 -3.88
N CYS A 206 -11.78 24.95 -3.04
CA CYS A 206 -11.55 25.02 -1.58
C CYS A 206 -11.61 23.63 -0.92
N ALA A 207 -12.63 22.82 -1.24
CA ALA A 207 -12.74 21.46 -0.71
C ALA A 207 -11.60 20.53 -1.21
N GLN A 208 -11.13 20.73 -2.44
CA GLN A 208 -9.98 20.00 -2.98
C GLN A 208 -8.69 20.40 -2.27
N GLY A 209 -8.45 21.72 -2.10
CA GLY A 209 -7.33 22.25 -1.33
C GLY A 209 -7.32 21.74 0.11
N LEU A 210 -8.48 21.75 0.79
CA LEU A 210 -8.62 21.18 2.12
C LEU A 210 -8.23 19.70 2.16
N ARG A 211 -8.66 18.93 1.16
CA ARG A 211 -8.34 17.51 1.10
C ARG A 211 -6.83 17.28 0.90
N SER A 212 -6.17 18.03 0.02
CA SER A 212 -4.72 17.92 -0.21
C SER A 212 -3.90 18.27 1.03
N THR A 213 -4.42 19.13 1.92
CA THR A 213 -3.79 19.48 3.20
C THR A 213 -4.06 18.42 4.29
N VAL A 214 -5.28 17.87 4.36
CA VAL A 214 -5.68 16.90 5.40
C VAL A 214 -5.09 15.51 5.19
N VAL A 215 -5.05 15.02 3.94
CA VAL A 215 -4.63 13.63 3.65
C VAL A 215 -3.18 13.36 4.08
N PRO A 216 -2.17 14.19 3.77
CA PRO A 216 -0.80 13.97 4.25
C PRO A 216 -0.66 14.08 5.76
N PHE A 217 -1.46 14.91 6.41
CA PHE A 217 -1.48 15.04 7.86
C PHE A 217 -2.01 13.77 8.54
N VAL A 218 -3.13 13.22 8.05
CA VAL A 218 -3.78 12.04 8.63
C VAL A 218 -3.02 10.76 8.29
N PHE A 219 -2.66 10.59 7.01
CA PHE A 219 -2.07 9.35 6.47
C PHE A 219 -0.62 9.59 6.09
N ARG A 220 0.28 9.36 7.04
CA ARG A 220 1.72 9.48 6.77
C ARG A 220 2.19 8.44 5.77
N LYS A 221 3.12 8.82 4.91
CA LYS A 221 3.70 7.98 3.86
C LYS A 221 4.36 6.70 4.41
N TYR A 222 4.99 6.80 5.58
CA TYR A 222 5.67 5.71 6.26
C TYR A 222 4.89 5.31 7.51
N LEU A 223 4.93 4.01 7.83
CA LEU A 223 4.33 3.46 9.04
C LEU A 223 4.81 4.20 10.28
N ASP A 224 3.86 4.63 11.07
CA ASP A 224 4.11 5.36 12.29
C ASP A 224 3.67 4.55 13.50
N TYR A 225 4.54 3.64 13.92
CA TYR A 225 4.28 2.79 15.08
C TYR A 225 4.33 3.55 16.42
N ASN A 226 4.90 4.78 16.47
CA ASN A 226 4.83 5.63 17.66
C ASN A 226 3.39 6.02 18.01
N VAL A 227 2.50 6.01 17.00
CA VAL A 227 1.06 6.20 17.20
C VAL A 227 0.49 5.16 18.17
N PHE A 228 0.93 3.90 18.11
CA PHE A 228 0.45 2.86 19.04
C PHE A 228 0.78 3.20 20.49
N ASP A 229 1.97 3.68 20.80
CA ASP A 229 2.36 4.05 22.18
C ASP A 229 1.62 5.30 22.67
N ALA A 230 1.55 6.34 21.83
CA ALA A 230 0.79 7.55 22.13
C ALA A 230 -0.68 7.24 22.41
N LEU A 231 -1.25 6.30 21.65
CA LEU A 231 -2.64 5.91 21.77
C LEU A 231 -2.90 4.98 22.97
N ARG A 232 -1.99 4.05 23.27
CA ARG A 232 -2.05 3.30 24.53
C ARG A 232 -2.06 4.23 25.74
N GLY A 233 -1.26 5.30 25.68
CA GLY A 233 -1.24 6.35 26.69
C GLY A 233 -2.59 7.08 26.79
N LEU A 234 -3.12 7.55 25.65
CA LEU A 234 -4.42 8.23 25.59
C LEU A 234 -5.57 7.33 26.04
N HIS A 235 -5.60 6.07 25.58
CA HIS A 235 -6.64 5.13 25.99
C HIS A 235 -6.57 4.82 27.49
N ARG A 236 -5.37 4.68 28.05
CA ARG A 236 -5.17 4.50 29.49
C ARG A 236 -5.73 5.70 30.25
N GLN A 237 -5.43 6.94 29.82
CA GLN A 237 -6.01 8.15 30.41
C GLN A 237 -7.53 8.19 30.32
N ILE A 238 -8.13 7.81 29.18
CA ILE A 238 -9.58 7.76 28.99
C ILE A 238 -10.21 6.73 29.94
N ARG A 239 -9.63 5.53 30.06
CA ARG A 239 -10.09 4.50 31.01
C ARG A 239 -9.98 4.96 32.46
N ASP A 240 -8.87 5.59 32.85
CA ASP A 240 -8.65 6.11 34.20
C ASP A 240 -9.67 7.24 34.54
N HIS A 241 -9.95 8.11 33.55
CA HIS A 241 -10.99 9.12 33.70
C HIS A 241 -12.39 8.53 33.78
N ALA A 242 -12.72 7.52 32.99
CA ALA A 242 -13.99 6.80 33.04
C ALA A 242 -14.16 6.09 34.41
N ALA A 243 -13.12 5.37 34.86
CA ALA A 243 -13.12 4.71 36.17
C ALA A 243 -13.29 5.69 37.34
N LYS A 244 -12.60 6.85 37.27
CA LYS A 244 -12.77 7.90 38.28
C LYS A 244 -14.19 8.52 38.32
N ARG A 245 -14.83 8.66 37.15
CA ARG A 245 -16.22 9.12 37.06
C ARG A 245 -17.23 8.08 37.54
N SER A 246 -16.93 6.79 37.37
CA SER A 246 -17.79 5.68 37.83
C SER A 246 -17.66 5.41 39.30
N ALA A 247 -16.54 5.76 39.96
CA ALA A 247 -16.29 5.45 41.38
C ALA A 247 -17.31 6.06 42.35
N GLY A 248 -17.99 7.17 41.98
CA GLY A 248 -19.07 7.77 42.75
C GLY A 248 -20.49 7.51 42.23
N HIS A 249 -20.62 6.83 41.11
CA HIS A 249 -21.86 6.64 40.34
C HIS A 249 -21.89 5.25 39.71
N PRO A 250 -22.35 4.21 40.44
CA PRO A 250 -22.38 2.83 39.94
C PRO A 250 -23.15 2.65 38.62
N GLU A 251 -24.19 3.48 38.39
CA GLU A 251 -25.00 3.53 37.19
C GLU A 251 -24.16 3.86 35.91
N ARG A 252 -23.06 4.60 36.06
CA ARG A 252 -22.17 4.93 34.93
C ARG A 252 -21.30 3.75 34.47
N GLY A 253 -21.26 2.66 35.22
CA GLY A 253 -20.66 1.41 34.77
C GLY A 253 -21.37 0.78 33.57
N ASN A 254 -22.58 1.23 33.25
CA ASN A 254 -23.40 0.78 32.11
C ASN A 254 -23.36 1.72 30.88
N ASP A 255 -22.28 2.47 30.70
CA ASP A 255 -22.08 3.34 29.53
C ASP A 255 -21.72 2.45 28.31
N VAL A 256 -22.59 2.44 27.29
CA VAL A 256 -22.42 1.59 26.08
C VAL A 256 -21.35 2.10 25.14
N LYS A 257 -20.88 3.35 25.30
CA LYS A 257 -19.87 3.99 24.46
C LYS A 257 -18.47 3.97 25.08
N LEU A 258 -18.36 4.39 26.35
CA LEU A 258 -17.07 4.66 27.00
C LEU A 258 -16.58 3.54 27.92
N SER A 259 -17.47 2.64 28.37
CA SER A 259 -17.08 1.49 29.19
C SER A 259 -16.30 0.46 28.35
N ARG A 260 -15.62 -0.46 29.05
CA ARG A 260 -14.91 -1.59 28.44
C ARG A 260 -15.84 -2.37 27.50
N GLY A 261 -15.39 -2.64 26.28
CA GLY A 261 -16.19 -3.28 25.24
C GLY A 261 -17.23 -2.37 24.57
N GLY A 262 -17.13 -1.03 24.76
CA GLY A 262 -18.07 -0.07 24.18
C GLY A 262 -17.76 0.32 22.73
N ILE A 263 -18.66 1.14 22.16
CA ILE A 263 -18.57 1.64 20.78
C ILE A 263 -17.21 2.26 20.49
N ARG A 264 -16.66 3.01 21.46
CA ARG A 264 -15.39 3.72 21.27
C ARG A 264 -14.20 2.80 21.05
N GLU A 265 -14.20 1.62 21.64
CA GLU A 265 -13.13 0.64 21.44
C GLU A 265 -13.18 0.05 20.03
N ILE A 266 -14.37 -0.12 19.43
CA ILE A 266 -14.51 -0.55 18.03
C ILE A 266 -14.02 0.55 17.10
N GLU A 267 -14.52 1.78 17.27
CA GLU A 267 -14.10 2.93 16.45
C GLU A 267 -12.60 3.14 16.51
N PHE A 268 -12.02 3.02 17.69
CA PHE A 268 -10.61 3.19 17.93
C PHE A 268 -9.77 2.11 17.25
N THR A 269 -10.18 0.83 17.34
CA THR A 269 -9.56 -0.30 16.62
C THR A 269 -9.48 -0.03 15.12
N VAL A 270 -10.59 0.42 14.54
CA VAL A 270 -10.71 0.72 13.12
C VAL A 270 -9.82 1.90 12.72
N GLN A 271 -9.96 3.03 13.43
CA GLN A 271 -9.21 4.25 13.13
C GLN A 271 -7.70 4.06 13.29
N LEU A 272 -7.27 3.29 14.28
CA LEU A 272 -5.87 2.95 14.48
C LEU A 272 -5.28 2.27 13.24
N LEU A 273 -5.94 1.22 12.74
CA LEU A 273 -5.49 0.50 11.54
C LEU A 273 -5.53 1.42 10.31
N GLN A 274 -6.52 2.30 10.19
CA GLN A 274 -6.60 3.27 9.11
C GLN A 274 -5.47 4.29 9.15
N VAL A 275 -5.18 4.90 10.30
CA VAL A 275 -4.10 5.91 10.44
C VAL A 275 -2.73 5.28 10.18
N VAL A 276 -2.51 4.08 10.71
CA VAL A 276 -1.22 3.37 10.57
C VAL A 276 -1.00 2.88 9.14
N ARG A 277 -2.02 2.35 8.49
CA ARG A 277 -1.90 1.68 7.19
C ARG A 277 -2.41 2.49 6.00
N GLY A 278 -3.25 3.49 6.22
CA GLY A 278 -3.89 4.25 5.14
C GLY A 278 -2.94 5.07 4.26
N GLY A 279 -1.70 5.28 4.69
CA GLY A 279 -0.65 5.86 3.86
C GLY A 279 -0.22 4.91 2.72
N GLN A 280 -0.16 3.61 3.01
CA GLN A 280 0.21 2.56 2.07
C GLN A 280 -0.99 1.95 1.33
N PHE A 281 -2.16 1.92 1.98
CA PHE A 281 -3.40 1.33 1.49
C PHE A 281 -4.47 2.42 1.32
N PRO A 282 -4.52 3.13 0.18
CA PRO A 282 -5.49 4.22 -0.03
C PRO A 282 -6.94 3.78 0.10
N GLU A 283 -7.26 2.51 -0.16
CA GLU A 283 -8.58 1.92 0.02
C GLU A 283 -9.08 1.96 1.45
N LEU A 284 -8.20 2.06 2.46
CA LEU A 284 -8.57 2.20 3.86
C LEU A 284 -9.02 3.61 4.23
N ARG A 285 -8.83 4.61 3.35
CA ARG A 285 -9.18 6.01 3.56
C ARG A 285 -10.69 6.24 3.41
N THR A 286 -11.48 5.44 4.10
CA THR A 286 -12.94 5.57 4.20
C THR A 286 -13.35 6.09 5.57
N ARG A 287 -14.47 6.80 5.68
CA ARG A 287 -14.92 7.43 6.93
C ARG A 287 -15.88 6.55 7.74
N PRO A 288 -16.88 5.87 7.13
CA PRO A 288 -17.81 5.02 7.86
C PRO A 288 -17.13 3.81 8.47
N THR A 289 -17.43 3.53 9.76
CA THR A 289 -16.79 2.46 10.55
C THR A 289 -17.04 1.07 9.98
N LEU A 290 -18.27 0.76 9.56
CA LEU A 290 -18.61 -0.54 8.99
C LEU A 290 -17.90 -0.78 7.64
N SER A 291 -17.85 0.26 6.79
CA SER A 291 -17.09 0.21 5.53
C SER A 291 -15.59 0.02 5.77
N ALA A 292 -15.05 0.66 6.81
CA ALA A 292 -13.64 0.53 7.15
C ALA A 292 -13.32 -0.89 7.66
N LEU A 293 -14.15 -1.48 8.53
CA LEU A 293 -14.00 -2.88 8.98
C LEU A 293 -13.94 -3.86 7.81
N GLN A 294 -14.88 -3.70 6.85
CA GLN A 294 -14.91 -4.54 5.65
C GLN A 294 -13.63 -4.42 4.81
N ARG A 295 -13.13 -3.17 4.61
CA ARG A 295 -11.92 -2.91 3.82
C ARG A 295 -10.66 -3.37 4.53
N ILE A 296 -10.57 -3.23 5.85
CA ILE A 296 -9.47 -3.72 6.68
C ILE A 296 -9.37 -5.24 6.59
N SER A 297 -10.52 -5.94 6.66
CA SER A 297 -10.57 -7.40 6.50
C SER A 297 -10.17 -7.83 5.08
N LYS A 298 -10.69 -7.15 4.06
CA LYS A 298 -10.36 -7.43 2.66
C LYS A 298 -8.87 -7.19 2.35
N ALA A 299 -8.25 -6.23 3.03
CA ALA A 299 -6.81 -5.97 2.93
C ALA A 299 -5.94 -6.95 3.74
N GLY A 300 -6.54 -7.98 4.36
CA GLY A 300 -5.81 -8.99 5.15
C GLY A 300 -5.24 -8.47 6.49
N LEU A 301 -5.64 -7.25 6.92
CA LEU A 301 -5.14 -6.64 8.15
C LEU A 301 -5.90 -7.08 9.41
N MET A 302 -7.04 -7.77 9.23
CA MET A 302 -7.86 -8.34 10.30
C MET A 302 -8.55 -9.60 9.79
N PRO A 303 -8.64 -10.68 10.59
CA PRO A 303 -9.41 -11.88 10.22
C PRO A 303 -10.88 -11.55 9.91
N GLN A 304 -11.46 -12.19 8.91
CA GLN A 304 -12.84 -11.92 8.50
C GLN A 304 -13.85 -12.16 9.63
N ALA A 305 -13.67 -13.22 10.42
CA ALA A 305 -14.54 -13.52 11.57
C ALA A 305 -14.51 -12.40 12.63
N THR A 306 -13.31 -11.86 12.92
CA THR A 306 -13.14 -10.74 13.85
C THR A 306 -13.84 -9.48 13.32
N ALA A 307 -13.64 -9.13 12.04
CA ALA A 307 -14.28 -7.96 11.45
C ALA A 307 -15.81 -8.07 11.45
N GLN A 308 -16.35 -9.24 11.12
CA GLN A 308 -17.79 -9.49 11.18
C GLN A 308 -18.33 -9.41 12.61
N GLY A 309 -17.62 -10.00 13.58
CA GLY A 309 -18.00 -9.93 15.00
C GLY A 309 -18.02 -8.49 15.55
N LEU A 310 -17.02 -7.67 15.20
CA LEU A 310 -16.98 -6.26 15.58
C LEU A 310 -18.07 -5.44 14.86
N ALA A 311 -18.37 -5.74 13.59
CA ALA A 311 -19.46 -5.08 12.85
C ALA A 311 -20.84 -5.37 13.49
N GLN A 312 -21.11 -6.63 13.88
CA GLN A 312 -22.35 -7.02 14.58
C GLN A 312 -22.45 -6.30 15.93
N ALA A 313 -21.38 -6.29 16.72
CA ALA A 313 -21.33 -5.59 17.99
C ALA A 313 -21.54 -4.06 17.80
N TYR A 314 -20.93 -3.47 16.78
CA TYR A 314 -21.10 -2.05 16.47
C TYR A 314 -22.57 -1.71 16.17
N VAL A 315 -23.22 -2.48 15.30
CA VAL A 315 -24.64 -2.27 14.95
C VAL A 315 -25.52 -2.41 16.19
N PHE A 316 -25.30 -3.47 16.99
CA PHE A 316 -26.07 -3.68 18.21
C PHE A 316 -25.91 -2.53 19.22
N LEU A 317 -24.67 -2.17 19.56
CA LEU A 317 -24.39 -1.11 20.53
C LEU A 317 -24.90 0.27 20.07
N ARG A 318 -24.81 0.58 18.78
CA ARG A 318 -25.34 1.82 18.20
C ARG A 318 -26.87 1.88 18.27
N ARG A 319 -27.56 0.75 18.03
CA ARG A 319 -29.00 0.68 18.20
C ARG A 319 -29.40 0.87 19.68
N VAL A 320 -28.67 0.28 20.60
CA VAL A 320 -28.88 0.55 22.05
C VAL A 320 -28.67 2.02 22.36
N GLU A 321 -27.59 2.66 21.85
CA GLU A 321 -27.32 4.10 22.02
C GLU A 321 -28.51 4.94 21.52
N HIS A 322 -29.11 4.60 20.36
CA HIS A 322 -30.30 5.28 19.83
C HIS A 322 -31.50 5.11 20.76
N ARG A 323 -31.77 3.90 21.30
CA ARG A 323 -32.87 3.64 22.24
C ARG A 323 -32.73 4.50 23.49
N ILE A 324 -31.51 4.60 24.05
CA ILE A 324 -31.23 5.48 25.21
C ILE A 324 -31.52 6.93 24.86
N GLN A 325 -31.12 7.40 23.68
CA GLN A 325 -31.28 8.80 23.27
C GLN A 325 -32.75 9.18 22.96
N TYR A 326 -33.57 8.23 22.52
CA TYR A 326 -34.98 8.46 22.24
C TYR A 326 -35.81 8.76 23.52
N LEU A 327 -35.37 8.27 24.70
CA LEU A 327 -36.13 8.45 25.93
C LEU A 327 -36.35 9.93 26.29
N ASP A 328 -35.28 10.74 26.20
CA ASP A 328 -35.33 12.14 26.63
C ASP A 328 -34.67 13.12 25.65
N ASP A 329 -34.41 12.73 24.41
CA ASP A 329 -33.64 13.52 23.42
C ASP A 329 -32.32 14.08 24.01
N GLN A 330 -31.65 13.27 24.87
CA GLN A 330 -30.40 13.66 25.54
C GLN A 330 -29.19 13.00 24.90
N GLN A 331 -28.06 13.68 24.92
CA GLN A 331 -26.77 13.15 24.54
C GLN A 331 -26.20 12.28 25.68
N THR A 332 -26.82 11.14 25.90
CA THR A 332 -26.37 10.16 26.89
C THR A 332 -26.07 8.81 26.26
N HIS A 333 -25.19 8.07 26.90
CA HIS A 333 -24.75 6.72 26.48
C HIS A 333 -24.90 5.73 27.64
N VAL A 334 -25.48 6.20 28.77
CA VAL A 334 -25.63 5.42 29.99
C VAL A 334 -27.02 4.78 29.99
N LEU A 335 -27.08 3.46 30.23
CA LEU A 335 -28.37 2.79 30.40
C LEU A 335 -29.17 3.45 31.54
N PRO A 336 -30.48 3.62 31.37
CA PRO A 336 -31.34 4.15 32.41
C PRO A 336 -31.34 3.25 33.64
N THR A 337 -31.57 3.87 34.82
CA THR A 337 -31.68 3.14 36.10
C THR A 337 -33.11 2.71 36.40
N VAL A 338 -34.08 3.20 35.63
CA VAL A 338 -35.49 2.87 35.77
C VAL A 338 -35.81 1.56 35.06
N ASP A 339 -36.33 0.57 35.78
CA ASP A 339 -36.61 -0.76 35.22
C ASP A 339 -37.58 -0.73 34.02
N ALA A 340 -38.55 0.17 34.02
CA ALA A 340 -39.51 0.34 32.94
C ALA A 340 -38.82 0.81 31.62
N ASP A 341 -37.83 1.69 31.74
CA ASP A 341 -37.08 2.20 30.59
C ASP A 341 -36.16 1.10 30.02
N VAL A 342 -35.51 0.32 30.89
CA VAL A 342 -34.70 -0.85 30.46
C VAL A 342 -35.58 -1.88 29.77
N ALA A 343 -36.80 -2.14 30.32
CA ALA A 343 -37.76 -3.06 29.71
C ALA A 343 -38.25 -2.57 28.32
N TRP A 344 -38.48 -1.24 28.18
CA TRP A 344 -38.79 -0.65 26.87
C TRP A 344 -37.65 -0.79 25.88
N ILE A 345 -36.40 -0.53 26.31
CA ILE A 345 -35.22 -0.73 25.47
C ILE A 345 -35.15 -2.21 25.01
N ALA A 346 -35.28 -3.17 25.94
CA ALA A 346 -35.24 -4.58 25.63
C ALA A 346 -36.31 -4.97 24.59
N THR A 347 -37.56 -4.52 24.78
CA THR A 347 -38.67 -4.80 23.86
C THR A 347 -38.41 -4.18 22.48
N SER A 348 -37.99 -2.91 22.42
CA SER A 348 -37.69 -2.20 21.16
C SER A 348 -36.48 -2.78 20.42
N MET A 349 -35.54 -3.44 21.13
CA MET A 349 -34.45 -4.22 20.55
C MET A 349 -34.88 -5.62 20.06
N GLY A 350 -36.08 -6.05 20.42
CA GLY A 350 -36.63 -7.37 20.07
C GLY A 350 -36.22 -8.47 21.04
N CYS A 351 -35.70 -8.14 22.21
CA CYS A 351 -35.39 -9.10 23.27
C CYS A 351 -36.66 -9.47 24.05
N LYS A 352 -36.66 -10.69 24.61
CA LYS A 352 -37.82 -11.21 25.37
C LYS A 352 -38.07 -10.42 26.66
N ASP A 353 -37.01 -10.06 27.35
CA ASP A 353 -37.04 -9.36 28.64
C ASP A 353 -35.72 -8.61 28.90
N ALA A 354 -35.66 -7.81 29.93
CA ALA A 354 -34.47 -7.05 30.33
C ALA A 354 -33.24 -7.95 30.65
N PRO A 355 -33.37 -9.08 31.37
CA PRO A 355 -32.22 -10.00 31.57
C PRO A 355 -31.63 -10.55 30.27
N SER A 356 -32.48 -10.94 29.29
CA SER A 356 -32.02 -11.42 27.98
C SER A 356 -31.28 -10.33 27.22
N PHE A 357 -31.79 -9.10 27.23
CA PHE A 357 -31.15 -7.93 26.64
C PHE A 357 -29.79 -7.64 27.28
N LEU A 358 -29.68 -7.62 28.61
CA LEU A 358 -28.42 -7.37 29.31
C LEU A 358 -27.39 -8.48 29.03
N GLY A 359 -27.82 -9.76 28.95
CA GLY A 359 -26.95 -10.86 28.58
C GLY A 359 -26.39 -10.73 27.14
N GLU A 360 -27.21 -10.29 26.18
CA GLU A 360 -26.76 -10.04 24.81
C GLU A 360 -25.80 -8.83 24.75
N LEU A 361 -26.09 -7.78 25.49
CA LEU A 361 -25.22 -6.61 25.62
C LEU A 361 -23.84 -6.99 26.15
N ASP A 362 -23.79 -7.78 27.23
CA ASP A 362 -22.53 -8.24 27.83
C ASP A 362 -21.74 -9.14 26.88
N ALA A 363 -22.42 -10.03 26.14
CA ALA A 363 -21.77 -10.88 25.16
C ALA A 363 -21.09 -10.06 24.04
N HIS A 364 -21.74 -9.01 23.53
CA HIS A 364 -21.16 -8.11 22.56
C HIS A 364 -19.98 -7.30 23.13
N ARG A 365 -20.13 -6.81 24.35
CA ARG A 365 -19.07 -6.04 25.05
C ARG A 365 -17.82 -6.88 25.32
N GLU A 366 -17.97 -8.13 25.79
CA GLU A 366 -16.82 -9.00 26.02
C GLU A 366 -16.09 -9.35 24.72
N ARG A 367 -16.81 -9.56 23.64
CA ARG A 367 -16.19 -9.77 22.32
C ARG A 367 -15.35 -8.57 21.88
N VAL A 368 -15.91 -7.37 21.99
CA VAL A 368 -15.20 -6.13 21.62
C VAL A 368 -13.96 -5.94 22.49
N ALA A 369 -14.11 -6.12 23.81
CA ALA A 369 -13.02 -5.99 24.76
C ALA A 369 -11.89 -6.98 24.51
N HIS A 370 -12.23 -8.23 24.18
CA HIS A 370 -11.25 -9.27 23.84
C HIS A 370 -10.42 -8.88 22.61
N GLU A 371 -11.08 -8.48 21.52
CA GLU A 371 -10.39 -8.09 20.27
C GLU A 371 -9.57 -6.80 20.45
N PHE A 372 -10.09 -5.86 21.24
CA PHE A 372 -9.39 -4.62 21.55
C PHE A 372 -8.16 -4.84 22.42
N ASP A 373 -8.27 -5.67 23.48
CA ASP A 373 -7.17 -6.04 24.35
C ASP A 373 -6.11 -6.86 23.57
N ALA A 374 -6.53 -7.71 22.61
CA ALA A 374 -5.62 -8.43 21.73
C ALA A 374 -4.84 -7.49 20.78
N LEU A 375 -5.48 -6.43 20.29
CA LEU A 375 -4.83 -5.44 19.41
C LEU A 375 -3.84 -4.55 20.17
N LEU A 376 -4.20 -4.09 21.38
CA LEU A 376 -3.37 -3.18 22.19
C LEU A 376 -2.48 -3.90 23.18
N GLY A 377 -2.90 -5.08 23.65
CA GLY A 377 -2.13 -5.92 24.53
C GLY A 377 -1.09 -6.70 23.76
N GLY A 378 0.00 -6.06 23.33
CA GLY A 378 1.14 -6.75 22.76
C GLY A 378 1.50 -7.99 23.60
N ALA A 379 1.25 -9.20 23.02
CA ALA A 379 1.72 -10.51 23.48
C ALA A 379 1.35 -10.91 24.93
N GLY A 380 0.09 -11.21 25.15
CA GLY A 380 -0.34 -12.10 26.22
C GLY A 380 -0.30 -13.59 25.82
N HIS A 381 0.56 -14.00 24.89
CA HIS A 381 0.97 -15.38 24.75
C HIS A 381 2.33 -15.52 25.44
N GLY A 382 2.24 -15.68 26.74
CA GLY A 382 3.38 -15.91 27.57
C GLY A 382 4.17 -17.13 27.12
N CYS A 383 5.32 -16.89 26.57
CA CYS A 383 6.44 -17.75 26.84
C CYS A 383 6.60 -17.79 28.38
N LYS A 384 6.30 -18.94 29.02
CA LYS A 384 6.49 -19.14 30.46
C LYS A 384 7.99 -19.11 30.80
N GLY A 385 8.65 -17.97 30.63
CA GLY A 385 10.06 -17.80 30.88
C GLY A 385 10.59 -16.38 30.79
N CYS A 386 9.84 -15.42 30.24
CA CYS A 386 10.33 -14.04 30.03
C CYS A 386 9.54 -12.97 30.80
N ALA A 387 9.06 -13.27 31.99
CA ALA A 387 8.51 -12.26 32.90
C ALA A 387 9.66 -11.70 33.80
N THR A 388 10.68 -11.09 33.21
CA THR A 388 11.52 -10.13 33.93
C THR A 388 10.80 -8.78 33.90
N LYS A 389 10.31 -8.36 35.06
CA LYS A 389 9.88 -6.98 35.28
C LYS A 389 11.04 -6.08 34.87
N ALA A 390 10.89 -5.32 33.77
CA ALA A 390 11.89 -4.35 33.36
C ALA A 390 12.05 -3.31 34.48
N VAL A 391 13.19 -3.26 35.07
CA VAL A 391 13.60 -2.20 36.00
C VAL A 391 13.83 -0.95 35.16
N PRO A 392 13.26 0.20 35.48
CA PRO A 392 13.52 1.46 34.77
C PRO A 392 15.03 1.77 34.86
N GLY A 393 15.74 1.79 33.71
CA GLY A 393 17.17 2.12 33.65
C GLY A 393 18.07 1.08 32.95
N GLU A 394 17.68 -0.20 32.89
CA GLU A 394 18.57 -1.28 32.38
C GLU A 394 18.73 -1.31 30.84
N GLY A 395 17.88 -0.63 30.08
CA GLY A 395 17.96 -0.64 28.61
C GLY A 395 18.70 0.54 27.98
N SER A 396 19.10 1.55 28.74
CA SER A 396 19.74 2.76 28.22
C SER A 396 21.26 2.76 28.35
N ASP A 397 21.83 1.88 29.16
CA ASP A 397 23.30 1.78 29.37
C ASP A 397 23.91 0.74 28.41
N PHE A 398 24.44 1.23 27.29
CA PHE A 398 25.18 0.40 26.34
C PHE A 398 26.43 -0.27 26.94
N GLY A 399 26.97 0.25 28.00
CA GLY A 399 28.07 -0.39 28.70
C GLY A 399 27.69 -1.73 29.32
N LEU A 400 26.48 -1.83 29.90
CA LEU A 400 25.92 -3.08 30.42
C LEU A 400 25.57 -4.05 29.31
N LEU A 401 25.06 -3.54 28.17
CA LEU A 401 24.71 -4.37 27.01
C LEU A 401 25.96 -5.02 26.38
N LEU A 402 27.07 -4.30 26.29
CA LEU A 402 28.36 -4.83 25.80
C LEU A 402 28.88 -5.99 26.64
N ALA A 403 28.56 -6.05 27.94
CA ALA A 403 28.94 -7.18 28.80
C ALA A 403 28.25 -8.50 28.40
N HIS A 404 27.11 -8.45 27.76
CA HIS A 404 26.31 -9.62 27.30
C HIS A 404 26.59 -10.01 25.84
N THR A 405 27.55 -9.38 25.17
CA THR A 405 27.88 -9.63 23.76
C THR A 405 29.35 -10.05 23.61
N HIS A 406 29.63 -10.84 22.57
CA HIS A 406 30.97 -11.36 22.29
C HIS A 406 31.33 -11.17 20.81
N GLY A 407 32.60 -11.38 20.46
CA GLY A 407 33.11 -11.44 19.08
C GLY A 407 32.84 -10.18 18.24
N LYS A 408 32.58 -10.36 16.95
CA LYS A 408 32.33 -9.30 15.96
C LYS A 408 31.09 -8.46 16.29
N PHE A 409 30.07 -9.09 16.88
CA PHE A 409 28.84 -8.37 17.25
C PHE A 409 29.13 -7.36 18.37
N ARG A 410 29.97 -7.70 19.34
CA ARG A 410 30.40 -6.76 20.38
C ARG A 410 31.22 -5.58 19.83
N GLU A 411 32.16 -5.85 18.91
CA GLU A 411 32.93 -4.79 18.24
C GLU A 411 31.99 -3.83 17.50
N ARG A 412 31.08 -4.38 16.70
CA ARG A 412 30.11 -3.58 15.93
C ARG A 412 29.19 -2.76 16.82
N LEU A 413 28.72 -3.33 17.93
CA LEU A 413 27.89 -2.61 18.91
C LEU A 413 28.65 -1.50 19.64
N SER A 414 29.95 -1.68 19.90
CA SER A 414 30.78 -0.62 20.47
C SER A 414 30.84 0.59 19.53
N ASP A 415 31.06 0.35 18.24
CA ASP A 415 31.06 1.38 17.21
C ASP A 415 29.68 2.08 17.11
N LEU A 416 28.58 1.29 17.10
CA LEU A 416 27.22 1.81 17.06
C LEU A 416 26.91 2.67 18.29
N ALA A 417 27.33 2.25 19.50
CA ALA A 417 27.11 2.98 20.74
C ALA A 417 27.82 4.35 20.76
N ALA A 418 29.02 4.41 20.17
CA ALA A 418 29.80 5.64 20.02
C ALA A 418 29.31 6.54 18.87
N HIS A 419 28.40 6.04 18.01
CA HIS A 419 27.98 6.78 16.84
C HIS A 419 27.19 8.05 17.22
N PRO A 420 27.46 9.23 16.63
CA PRO A 420 26.79 10.50 16.99
C PRO A 420 25.26 10.46 16.90
N ARG A 421 24.71 9.67 15.97
CA ARG A 421 23.26 9.49 15.83
C ARG A 421 22.64 8.75 17.01
N VAL A 422 23.33 7.78 17.59
CA VAL A 422 22.86 7.05 18.79
C VAL A 422 22.91 7.95 20.02
N LEU A 423 23.99 8.74 20.14
CA LEU A 423 24.14 9.70 21.23
C LEU A 423 23.08 10.81 21.19
N ALA A 424 22.62 11.18 20.00
CA ALA A 424 21.57 12.19 19.77
C ALA A 424 20.13 11.65 19.91
N LEU A 425 19.94 10.33 20.11
CA LEU A 425 18.60 9.75 20.29
C LEU A 425 17.98 10.23 21.61
N ARG A 426 16.65 10.39 21.58
CA ARG A 426 15.85 10.57 22.80
C ARG A 426 16.03 9.37 23.73
N GLU A 427 15.93 9.58 25.03
CA GLU A 427 16.11 8.52 26.03
C GLU A 427 15.21 7.31 25.77
N GLU A 428 13.95 7.52 25.40
CA GLU A 428 13.00 6.46 25.07
C GLU A 428 13.43 5.64 23.85
N SER A 429 13.91 6.27 22.77
CA SER A 429 14.39 5.60 21.57
C SER A 429 15.68 4.86 21.80
N ARG A 430 16.55 5.40 22.66
CA ARG A 430 17.79 4.73 23.12
C ARG A 430 17.45 3.48 23.94
N ALA A 431 16.48 3.56 24.83
CA ALA A 431 15.99 2.41 25.59
C ALA A 431 15.35 1.33 24.71
N ARG A 432 14.61 1.73 23.64
CA ARG A 432 14.07 0.80 22.64
C ARG A 432 15.18 0.07 21.89
N LEU A 433 16.19 0.81 21.43
CA LEU A 433 17.37 0.23 20.76
C LEU A 433 18.10 -0.74 21.69
N GLY A 434 18.31 -0.37 22.96
CA GLY A 434 18.95 -1.23 23.95
C GLY A 434 18.20 -2.55 24.16
N ARG A 435 16.86 -2.51 24.28
CA ARG A 435 16.04 -3.73 24.41
C ARG A 435 16.09 -4.63 23.16
N LEU A 436 16.15 -4.03 21.94
CA LEU A 436 16.34 -4.77 20.70
C LEU A 436 17.69 -5.49 20.67
N VAL A 437 18.77 -4.78 21.01
CA VAL A 437 20.12 -5.32 21.08
C VAL A 437 20.20 -6.46 22.11
N LEU A 438 19.63 -6.28 23.29
CA LEU A 438 19.63 -7.29 24.35
C LEU A 438 18.92 -8.58 23.88
N ARG A 439 17.73 -8.45 23.26
CA ARG A 439 17.00 -9.61 22.70
C ARG A 439 17.79 -10.30 21.59
N THR A 440 18.44 -9.54 20.71
CA THR A 440 19.32 -10.11 19.68
C THR A 440 20.49 -10.87 20.31
N ALA A 441 21.16 -10.28 21.32
CA ALA A 441 22.25 -10.92 22.03
C ALA A 441 21.83 -12.24 22.72
N GLN A 442 20.64 -12.26 23.30
CA GLN A 442 20.07 -13.48 23.90
C GLN A 442 19.86 -14.58 22.86
N TRP A 443 19.29 -14.27 21.69
CA TRP A 443 19.10 -15.24 20.61
C TRP A 443 20.43 -15.73 20.00
N VAL A 444 21.45 -14.86 19.91
CA VAL A 444 22.79 -15.27 19.49
C VAL A 444 23.39 -16.24 20.51
N ALA A 445 23.29 -15.93 21.82
CA ALA A 445 23.80 -16.81 22.89
C ALA A 445 23.08 -18.16 22.93
N GLN A 446 21.80 -18.23 22.54
CA GLN A 446 21.01 -19.47 22.45
C GLN A 446 21.27 -20.24 21.14
N GLY A 447 22.02 -19.68 20.21
CA GLY A 447 22.31 -20.27 18.90
C GLY A 447 21.11 -20.22 17.91
N GLU A 448 20.05 -19.47 18.23
CA GLU A 448 18.89 -19.29 17.38
C GLU A 448 19.17 -18.37 16.19
N VAL A 449 20.12 -17.44 16.35
CA VAL A 449 20.53 -16.44 15.36
C VAL A 449 22.06 -16.45 15.24
N SER A 450 22.57 -16.33 14.00
CA SER A 450 24.00 -16.22 13.75
C SER A 450 24.55 -14.86 14.17
N GLU A 451 25.83 -14.82 14.56
CA GLU A 451 26.55 -13.57 14.90
C GLU A 451 26.57 -12.60 13.69
N ASP A 452 26.76 -13.13 12.47
CA ASP A 452 26.73 -12.32 11.25
C ASP A 452 25.35 -11.66 11.00
N ALA A 453 24.25 -12.32 11.36
CA ALA A 453 22.91 -11.72 11.31
C ALA A 453 22.79 -10.54 12.28
N ALA A 454 23.30 -10.67 13.48
CA ALA A 454 23.30 -9.62 14.50
C ALA A 454 24.15 -8.40 14.07
N VAL A 455 25.31 -8.63 13.48
CA VAL A 455 26.15 -7.57 12.90
C VAL A 455 25.41 -6.84 11.78
N ARG A 456 24.82 -7.58 10.84
CA ARG A 456 24.03 -6.99 9.72
C ARG A 456 22.77 -6.27 10.19
N LEU A 457 22.15 -6.71 11.30
CA LEU A 457 21.06 -5.97 11.93
C LEU A 457 21.55 -4.61 12.45
N ALA A 458 22.72 -4.54 13.10
CA ALA A 458 23.30 -3.29 13.55
C ALA A 458 23.62 -2.36 12.37
N ASP A 459 24.16 -2.89 11.27
CA ASP A 459 24.42 -2.15 10.03
C ASP A 459 23.13 -1.62 9.40
N TRP A 460 22.06 -2.42 9.43
CA TRP A 460 20.76 -2.04 8.89
C TRP A 460 20.06 -0.99 9.76
N ILE A 461 20.13 -1.09 11.08
CA ILE A 461 19.48 -0.14 12.01
C ILE A 461 20.16 1.23 11.98
N GLU A 462 21.49 1.31 11.87
CA GLU A 462 22.24 2.57 11.99
C GLU A 462 21.76 3.70 11.08
N PRO A 463 21.58 3.51 9.74
CA PRO A 463 21.03 4.56 8.88
C PRO A 463 19.56 4.87 9.15
N LEU A 464 18.84 3.97 9.80
CA LEU A 464 17.40 4.08 10.09
C LEU A 464 17.10 4.65 11.49
N LEU A 465 18.11 4.99 12.29
CA LEU A 465 17.94 5.52 13.65
C LEU A 465 17.05 6.79 13.72
N ARG A 466 17.00 7.58 12.65
CA ARG A 466 16.09 8.73 12.55
C ARG A 466 14.62 8.34 12.36
N ARG A 467 14.36 7.07 12.02
CA ARG A 467 13.02 6.52 11.78
C ARG A 467 12.63 5.62 12.95
N GLU A 468 12.29 6.23 14.07
CA GLU A 468 11.98 5.54 15.34
C GLU A 468 10.87 4.48 15.21
N SER A 469 10.01 4.60 14.19
CA SER A 469 8.92 3.66 13.90
C SER A 469 9.40 2.23 13.63
N TYR A 470 10.59 2.05 13.01
CA TYR A 470 11.12 0.70 12.76
C TYR A 470 11.64 0.04 14.04
N LEU A 471 12.23 0.81 14.95
CA LEU A 471 12.63 0.29 16.26
C LEU A 471 11.41 -0.15 17.08
N ALA A 472 10.34 0.63 17.03
CA ALA A 472 9.08 0.29 17.68
C ALA A 472 8.44 -0.97 17.08
N LEU A 473 8.39 -1.10 15.73
CA LEU A 473 7.90 -2.29 15.04
C LEU A 473 8.62 -3.57 15.50
N LEU A 474 9.96 -3.55 15.42
CA LEU A 474 10.75 -4.72 15.76
C LEU A 474 10.63 -5.09 17.25
N LEU A 475 10.50 -4.09 18.13
CA LEU A 475 10.36 -4.34 19.54
C LEU A 475 9.00 -4.95 19.89
N GLU A 476 7.93 -4.42 19.30
CA GLU A 476 6.55 -4.86 19.54
C GLU A 476 6.19 -6.17 18.87
N ARG A 477 6.89 -6.52 17.77
CA ARG A 477 6.66 -7.74 16.99
C ARG A 477 7.90 -8.65 17.02
N PRO A 478 8.11 -9.44 18.08
CA PRO A 478 9.28 -10.34 18.19
C PRO A 478 9.42 -11.27 16.99
N ASN A 479 8.31 -11.77 16.45
CA ASN A 479 8.30 -12.62 15.26
C ASN A 479 8.81 -11.90 14.00
N VAL A 480 8.56 -10.59 13.86
CA VAL A 480 9.10 -9.79 12.74
C VAL A 480 10.61 -9.60 12.91
N HIS A 481 11.06 -9.33 14.14
CA HIS A 481 12.48 -9.21 14.47
C HIS A 481 13.24 -10.53 14.22
N GLU A 482 12.69 -11.66 14.63
CA GLU A 482 13.27 -12.99 14.39
C GLU A 482 13.38 -13.29 12.89
N ARG A 483 12.30 -13.07 12.12
CA ARG A 483 12.31 -13.25 10.64
C ARG A 483 13.31 -12.34 9.96
N LEU A 484 13.37 -11.07 10.38
CA LEU A 484 14.39 -10.14 9.87
C LEU A 484 15.80 -10.68 10.08
N LEU A 485 16.12 -11.13 11.29
CA LEU A 485 17.44 -11.70 11.60
C LEU A 485 17.74 -12.95 10.76
N ARG A 486 16.78 -13.83 10.53
CA ARG A 486 16.96 -15.01 9.65
C ARG A 486 17.30 -14.57 8.24
N ILE A 487 16.55 -13.60 7.68
CA ILE A 487 16.79 -13.08 6.33
C ILE A 487 18.18 -12.42 6.24
N LEU A 488 18.53 -11.58 7.23
CA LEU A 488 19.83 -10.92 7.28
C LEU A 488 20.99 -11.93 7.48
N GLY A 489 20.73 -13.04 8.19
CA GLY A 489 21.73 -14.09 8.44
C GLY A 489 22.05 -14.92 7.21
N THR A 490 21.10 -15.08 6.30
CA THR A 490 21.24 -15.97 5.15
C THR A 490 22.06 -15.37 4.01
N ALA A 491 21.91 -14.06 3.74
CA ALA A 491 22.58 -13.41 2.62
C ALA A 491 22.76 -11.90 2.83
N ARG A 492 23.63 -11.26 2.01
CA ARG A 492 23.91 -9.81 2.08
C ARG A 492 22.90 -8.97 1.29
N TRP A 493 22.46 -9.43 0.14
CA TRP A 493 21.55 -8.71 -0.74
C TRP A 493 20.22 -8.32 -0.08
N PRO A 494 19.57 -9.20 0.73
CA PRO A 494 18.37 -8.82 1.48
C PRO A 494 18.55 -7.60 2.39
N ALA A 495 19.68 -7.50 3.10
CA ALA A 495 19.98 -6.35 3.95
C ALA A 495 20.07 -5.05 3.14
N ARG A 496 20.76 -5.12 2.00
CA ARG A 496 20.88 -3.99 1.07
C ARG A 496 19.55 -3.60 0.42
N TYR A 497 18.74 -4.59 0.07
CA TYR A 497 17.39 -4.37 -0.46
C TYR A 497 16.49 -3.66 0.55
N LEU A 498 16.50 -4.11 1.81
CA LEU A 498 15.78 -3.48 2.91
C LEU A 498 16.27 -2.06 3.24
N LEU A 499 17.56 -1.77 3.05
CA LEU A 499 18.08 -0.40 3.18
C LEU A 499 17.60 0.50 2.05
N LYS A 500 17.56 -0.02 0.83
CA LYS A 500 17.08 0.72 -0.35
C LYS A 500 15.57 0.94 -0.29
N TYR A 501 14.80 -0.06 0.17
CA TYR A 501 13.33 -0.07 0.23
C TYR A 501 12.83 -0.40 1.65
N PRO A 502 13.05 0.45 2.64
CA PRO A 502 12.77 0.11 4.04
C PRO A 502 11.29 -0.16 4.33
N GLY A 503 10.37 0.35 3.52
CA GLY A 503 8.92 0.13 3.67
C GLY A 503 8.48 -1.33 3.51
N VAL A 504 9.28 -2.18 2.82
CA VAL A 504 8.91 -3.59 2.61
C VAL A 504 9.05 -4.47 3.87
N ILE A 505 9.65 -3.97 4.94
CA ILE A 505 9.76 -4.68 6.22
C ILE A 505 8.37 -5.04 6.78
N ASP A 506 7.36 -4.26 6.45
CA ASP A 506 5.97 -4.50 6.87
C ASP A 506 5.43 -5.83 6.39
N GLU A 507 5.95 -6.32 5.26
CA GLU A 507 5.56 -7.61 4.70
C GLU A 507 5.93 -8.77 5.64
N LEU A 508 6.98 -8.62 6.46
CA LEU A 508 7.36 -9.62 7.46
C LEU A 508 6.30 -9.80 8.57
N ALA A 509 5.40 -8.85 8.74
CA ALA A 509 4.32 -8.94 9.73
C ALA A 509 3.16 -9.84 9.27
N GLY A 510 3.03 -10.11 7.96
CA GLY A 510 1.98 -10.96 7.38
C GLY A 510 2.22 -12.45 7.64
N GLY A 511 1.20 -13.16 8.15
CA GLY A 511 1.30 -14.61 8.41
C GLY A 511 1.21 -15.47 7.13
N SER A 512 0.43 -15.06 6.13
CA SER A 512 0.21 -15.74 4.86
C SER A 512 1.38 -15.61 3.88
N MET A 513 2.21 -14.59 4.04
CA MET A 513 3.32 -14.23 3.14
C MET A 513 4.23 -15.41 2.76
N LEU A 514 4.48 -16.33 3.70
CA LEU A 514 5.37 -17.47 3.50
C LEU A 514 4.68 -18.71 2.94
N GLN A 515 3.35 -18.72 2.86
CA GLN A 515 2.56 -19.90 2.46
C GLN A 515 2.01 -19.77 1.03
N GLU A 516 1.75 -18.55 0.56
CA GLU A 516 1.11 -18.28 -0.72
C GLU A 516 2.15 -17.87 -1.76
N ARG A 517 2.15 -18.53 -2.92
CA ARG A 517 2.97 -18.13 -4.08
C ARG A 517 2.36 -16.89 -4.76
N PHE A 518 3.18 -16.22 -5.58
CA PHE A 518 2.72 -15.11 -6.41
C PHE A 518 1.61 -15.53 -7.38
N VAL A 519 0.51 -14.79 -7.38
CA VAL A 519 -0.63 -14.97 -8.30
C VAL A 519 -0.85 -13.68 -9.10
N ALA A 520 -0.52 -13.74 -10.39
CA ALA A 520 -0.55 -12.59 -11.29
C ALA A 520 -1.92 -11.86 -11.33
N ALA A 521 -3.02 -12.61 -11.38
CA ALA A 521 -4.37 -12.05 -11.45
C ALA A 521 -4.76 -11.31 -10.16
N GLU A 522 -4.35 -11.81 -9.00
CA GLU A 522 -4.61 -11.13 -7.71
C GLU A 522 -3.80 -9.85 -7.59
N PHE A 523 -2.54 -9.86 -8.01
CA PHE A 523 -1.68 -8.68 -8.01
C PHE A 523 -2.24 -7.56 -8.90
N GLU A 524 -2.68 -7.89 -10.13
CA GLU A 524 -3.28 -6.92 -11.05
C GLU A 524 -4.62 -6.38 -10.51
N ALA A 525 -5.46 -7.24 -9.92
CA ALA A 525 -6.72 -6.85 -9.31
C ALA A 525 -6.51 -5.91 -8.10
N GLU A 526 -5.50 -6.20 -7.28
CA GLU A 526 -5.14 -5.36 -6.13
C GLU A 526 -4.65 -3.97 -6.58
N LEU A 527 -3.75 -3.91 -7.58
CA LEU A 527 -3.28 -2.65 -8.16
C LEU A 527 -4.43 -1.80 -8.70
N GLU A 528 -5.35 -2.42 -9.42
CA GLU A 528 -6.50 -1.71 -9.99
C GLU A 528 -7.49 -1.24 -8.90
N SER A 529 -7.69 -2.03 -7.85
CA SER A 529 -8.49 -1.63 -6.68
C SER A 529 -7.89 -0.41 -5.98
N ARG A 530 -6.57 -0.40 -5.77
CA ARG A 530 -5.85 0.72 -5.15
C ARG A 530 -5.86 1.96 -6.05
N ARG A 531 -5.72 1.80 -7.36
CA ARG A 531 -5.85 2.89 -8.33
C ARG A 531 -7.23 3.54 -8.28
N LYS A 532 -8.31 2.73 -8.28
CA LYS A 532 -9.68 3.24 -8.13
C LYS A 532 -9.88 4.03 -6.83
N ALA A 533 -9.22 3.62 -5.75
CA ALA A 533 -9.24 4.36 -4.49
C ALA A 533 -8.54 5.73 -4.62
N LEU A 534 -7.40 5.82 -5.34
CA LEU A 534 -6.74 7.09 -5.66
C LEU A 534 -7.62 7.99 -6.53
N GLN A 535 -8.27 7.46 -7.55
CA GLN A 535 -9.23 8.22 -8.38
C GLN A 535 -10.38 8.79 -7.54
N GLY A 536 -10.94 7.98 -6.64
CA GLY A 536 -11.99 8.42 -5.71
C GLY A 536 -11.52 9.49 -4.72
N SER A 537 -10.20 9.63 -4.52
CA SER A 537 -9.60 10.64 -3.64
C SER A 537 -9.03 11.87 -4.37
N ALA A 538 -9.17 11.95 -5.69
CA ALA A 538 -8.56 12.98 -6.53
C ALA A 538 -7.01 13.05 -6.43
N GLU A 539 -6.36 11.95 -6.06
CA GLU A 539 -4.91 11.78 -5.99
C GLU A 539 -4.38 10.94 -7.18
N ASP A 540 -5.12 10.86 -8.28
CA ASP A 540 -4.78 10.08 -9.47
C ASP A 540 -3.85 10.89 -10.40
N ASP A 541 -2.68 11.30 -9.88
CA ASP A 541 -1.59 11.88 -10.67
C ASP A 541 -0.53 10.82 -11.05
N ASP A 542 0.38 11.20 -11.96
CA ASP A 542 1.43 10.29 -12.45
C ASP A 542 2.36 9.85 -11.30
N GLU A 543 2.71 10.73 -10.36
CA GLU A 543 3.60 10.39 -9.25
C GLU A 543 2.96 9.38 -8.29
N SER A 544 1.71 9.58 -7.95
CA SER A 544 0.95 8.67 -7.07
C SER A 544 0.82 7.28 -7.67
N LEU A 545 0.56 7.17 -8.98
CA LEU A 545 0.52 5.89 -9.69
C LEU A 545 1.90 5.22 -9.76
N LEU A 546 2.95 5.99 -10.05
CA LEU A 546 4.32 5.49 -10.03
C LEU A 546 4.71 4.94 -8.66
N ASN A 547 4.37 5.65 -7.59
CA ASN A 547 4.64 5.23 -6.22
C ASN A 547 3.81 3.99 -5.83
N LEU A 548 2.55 3.91 -6.25
CA LEU A 548 1.70 2.73 -6.05
C LEU A 548 2.32 1.47 -6.68
N LEU A 549 2.70 1.58 -7.97
CA LEU A 549 3.28 0.46 -8.71
C LEU A 549 4.60 -0.02 -8.09
N ARG A 550 5.48 0.92 -7.68
CA ARG A 550 6.76 0.59 -7.06
C ARG A 550 6.60 -0.09 -5.72
N ARG A 551 5.71 0.41 -4.87
CA ARG A 551 5.44 -0.22 -3.57
C ARG A 551 4.94 -1.65 -3.73
N ALA A 552 3.99 -1.88 -4.62
CA ALA A 552 3.45 -3.21 -4.88
C ALA A 552 4.53 -4.15 -5.46
N HIS A 553 5.32 -3.68 -6.41
CA HIS A 553 6.43 -4.44 -6.99
C HIS A 553 7.47 -4.81 -5.93
N HIS A 554 7.95 -3.84 -5.14
CA HIS A 554 8.97 -4.10 -4.13
C HIS A 554 8.47 -5.00 -3.00
N ALA A 555 7.20 -4.88 -2.62
CA ALA A 555 6.57 -5.78 -1.67
C ALA A 555 6.61 -7.24 -2.16
N GLU A 556 6.23 -7.48 -3.42
CA GLU A 556 6.20 -8.84 -3.96
C GLU A 556 7.60 -9.41 -4.22
N VAL A 557 8.55 -8.60 -4.70
CA VAL A 557 9.97 -9.02 -4.78
C VAL A 557 10.47 -9.45 -3.41
N PHE A 558 10.13 -8.70 -2.36
CA PHE A 558 10.56 -9.02 -1.00
C PHE A 558 9.85 -10.26 -0.43
N ARG A 559 8.58 -10.47 -0.73
CA ARG A 559 7.84 -11.70 -0.36
C ARG A 559 8.46 -12.93 -1.03
N THR A 560 8.79 -12.84 -2.32
CA THR A 560 9.50 -13.90 -3.06
C THR A 560 10.86 -14.17 -2.45
N LEU A 561 11.63 -13.11 -2.13
CA LEU A 561 12.93 -13.23 -1.46
C LEU A 561 12.83 -13.91 -0.09
N ALA A 562 11.85 -13.54 0.71
CA ALA A 562 11.68 -14.15 2.04
C ALA A 562 11.36 -15.65 1.94
N ARG A 563 10.52 -16.06 0.98
CA ARG A 563 10.22 -17.46 0.68
C ARG A 563 11.45 -18.23 0.17
N ASP A 564 12.25 -17.62 -0.69
CA ASP A 564 13.49 -18.18 -1.23
C ASP A 564 14.54 -18.42 -0.13
N VAL A 565 14.80 -17.39 0.68
CA VAL A 565 15.77 -17.45 1.79
C VAL A 565 15.36 -18.49 2.84
N GLU A 566 14.07 -18.70 3.06
CA GLU A 566 13.55 -19.76 3.92
C GLU A 566 13.53 -21.16 3.26
N GLY A 567 14.04 -21.28 2.02
CA GLY A 567 14.12 -22.56 1.29
C GLY A 567 12.77 -23.12 0.84
N LYS A 568 11.73 -22.27 0.73
CA LYS A 568 10.38 -22.68 0.32
C LYS A 568 10.18 -22.65 -1.19
N LEU A 569 11.10 -22.05 -1.93
CA LEU A 569 11.08 -21.97 -3.38
C LEU A 569 12.34 -22.59 -3.98
N SER A 570 12.18 -23.32 -5.09
CA SER A 570 13.32 -23.67 -5.92
C SER A 570 13.77 -22.46 -6.76
N VAL A 571 15.00 -22.49 -7.29
CA VAL A 571 15.54 -21.44 -8.17
C VAL A 571 14.65 -21.21 -9.41
N GLU A 572 14.04 -22.27 -9.93
CA GLU A 572 13.09 -22.20 -11.04
C GLU A 572 11.81 -21.47 -10.63
N GLN A 573 11.28 -21.80 -9.45
CA GLN A 573 10.05 -21.14 -8.92
C GLN A 573 10.28 -19.66 -8.63
N VAL A 574 11.45 -19.30 -8.09
CA VAL A 574 11.84 -17.88 -7.91
C VAL A 574 11.86 -17.16 -9.25
N ALA A 575 12.46 -17.77 -10.27
CA ALA A 575 12.55 -17.19 -11.60
C ALA A 575 11.17 -17.05 -12.28
N ASP A 576 10.28 -18.03 -12.10
CA ASP A 576 8.91 -18.00 -12.59
C ASP A 576 8.12 -16.86 -11.92
N ASP A 577 8.18 -16.74 -10.58
CA ASP A 577 7.46 -15.72 -9.82
C ASP A 577 7.95 -14.30 -10.19
N LEU A 578 9.27 -14.09 -10.29
CA LEU A 578 9.85 -12.81 -10.71
C LEU A 578 9.52 -12.45 -12.16
N SER A 579 9.50 -13.45 -13.07
CA SER A 579 9.12 -13.22 -14.47
C SER A 579 7.63 -12.90 -14.62
N ALA A 580 6.77 -13.59 -13.89
CA ALA A 580 5.34 -13.30 -13.88
C ALA A 580 5.05 -11.91 -13.29
N LEU A 581 5.78 -11.50 -12.24
CA LEU A 581 5.69 -10.16 -11.69
C LEU A 581 6.12 -9.09 -12.71
N ALA A 582 7.22 -9.32 -13.43
CA ALA A 582 7.67 -8.40 -14.49
C ALA A 582 6.62 -8.28 -15.61
N ASP A 583 6.01 -9.40 -16.02
CA ASP A 583 4.93 -9.40 -17.01
C ASP A 583 3.73 -8.55 -16.55
N CYS A 584 3.29 -8.69 -15.29
CA CYS A 584 2.20 -7.89 -14.72
C CYS A 584 2.53 -6.40 -14.68
N VAL A 585 3.76 -6.06 -14.25
CA VAL A 585 4.22 -4.67 -14.19
C VAL A 585 4.27 -4.05 -15.58
N LEU A 586 4.80 -4.77 -16.59
CA LEU A 586 4.84 -4.30 -17.97
C LEU A 586 3.43 -4.06 -18.53
N ARG A 587 2.50 -5.02 -18.36
CA ARG A 587 1.12 -4.89 -18.82
C ARG A 587 0.39 -3.73 -18.16
N THR A 588 0.48 -3.64 -16.83
CA THR A 588 -0.18 -2.58 -16.07
C THR A 588 0.37 -1.20 -16.42
N THR A 589 1.70 -1.08 -16.51
CA THR A 589 2.34 0.20 -16.85
C THR A 589 1.99 0.64 -18.27
N ALA A 590 2.01 -0.28 -19.26
CA ALA A 590 1.63 0.03 -20.64
C ALA A 590 0.18 0.54 -20.74
N ARG A 591 -0.77 -0.15 -20.06
CA ARG A 591 -2.17 0.26 -20.01
C ARG A 591 -2.33 1.65 -19.38
N TRP A 592 -1.72 1.89 -18.22
CA TRP A 592 -1.82 3.19 -17.55
C TRP A 592 -1.15 4.32 -18.33
N CYS A 593 -0.02 4.04 -19.00
CA CYS A 593 0.64 5.00 -19.89
C CYS A 593 -0.24 5.35 -21.10
N TRP A 594 -0.91 4.34 -21.71
CA TRP A 594 -1.82 4.56 -22.84
C TRP A 594 -3.01 5.44 -22.44
N GLU A 595 -3.67 5.11 -21.35
CA GLU A 595 -4.81 5.88 -20.84
C GLU A 595 -4.47 7.35 -20.57
N ARG A 596 -3.21 7.64 -20.21
CA ARG A 596 -2.69 9.00 -19.92
C ARG A 596 -1.99 9.66 -21.10
N LEU A 597 -1.99 9.03 -22.27
CA LEU A 597 -1.39 9.60 -23.46
C LEU A 597 -2.37 10.60 -24.09
N LYS A 598 -1.94 11.87 -24.24
CA LYS A 598 -2.81 12.95 -24.73
C LYS A 598 -3.20 12.81 -26.22
N ASN A 599 -2.31 12.25 -27.03
CA ASN A 599 -2.46 12.10 -28.49
C ASN A 599 -2.87 10.69 -28.94
N ARG A 600 -3.37 9.84 -28.02
CA ARG A 600 -3.88 8.52 -28.39
C ARG A 600 -5.05 8.63 -29.36
N HIS A 601 -5.10 7.72 -30.34
CA HIS A 601 -6.10 7.74 -31.41
C HIS A 601 -7.26 6.71 -31.21
N GLY A 602 -7.25 5.96 -30.09
CA GLY A 602 -8.30 4.99 -29.75
C GLY A 602 -8.37 4.69 -28.26
N PRO A 603 -9.44 3.99 -27.81
CA PRO A 603 -9.56 3.57 -26.42
C PRO A 603 -8.52 2.51 -26.03
N ASP A 604 -8.27 1.55 -26.93
CA ASP A 604 -7.37 0.42 -26.74
C ASP A 604 -6.12 0.58 -27.59
N HIS A 605 -5.00 0.04 -27.11
CA HIS A 605 -3.75 0.03 -27.85
C HIS A 605 -3.57 -1.28 -28.62
N ARG A 606 -3.04 -1.19 -29.84
CA ARG A 606 -2.55 -2.32 -30.62
C ARG A 606 -1.03 -2.41 -30.52
N PHE A 607 -0.55 -2.57 -29.28
CA PHE A 607 0.85 -2.51 -28.91
C PHE A 607 1.30 -3.83 -28.29
N GLY A 608 2.51 -4.25 -28.61
CA GLY A 608 3.11 -5.47 -28.12
C GLY A 608 4.49 -5.26 -27.52
N ILE A 609 4.82 -6.06 -26.51
CA ILE A 609 6.15 -6.18 -25.92
C ILE A 609 6.64 -7.61 -26.12
N ILE A 610 7.79 -7.77 -26.77
CA ILE A 610 8.46 -9.04 -26.96
C ILE A 610 9.64 -9.07 -26.00
N ALA A 611 9.65 -10.05 -25.10
CA ALA A 611 10.73 -10.29 -24.16
C ALA A 611 11.73 -11.29 -24.72
N TYR A 612 13.00 -11.01 -24.48
CA TYR A 612 14.16 -11.82 -24.81
C TYR A 612 14.94 -12.22 -23.54
N GLY A 613 16.07 -12.77 -23.70
CA GLY A 613 17.04 -13.05 -22.65
C GLY A 613 16.43 -13.83 -21.47
N LYS A 614 16.66 -13.33 -20.26
CA LYS A 614 16.16 -13.98 -19.03
C LYS A 614 14.65 -13.86 -18.89
N LEU A 615 14.08 -12.69 -19.19
CA LEU A 615 12.63 -12.50 -19.12
C LEU A 615 11.92 -13.39 -20.15
N GLY A 616 12.42 -13.42 -21.38
CA GLY A 616 11.87 -14.25 -22.44
C GLY A 616 11.90 -15.74 -22.10
N GLY A 617 12.98 -16.23 -21.51
CA GLY A 617 13.15 -17.61 -21.07
C GLY A 617 12.54 -17.94 -19.70
N LYS A 618 11.88 -17.02 -19.04
CA LYS A 618 11.38 -17.15 -17.65
C LYS A 618 12.48 -17.54 -16.66
N GLU A 619 13.64 -16.94 -16.80
CA GLU A 619 14.81 -17.17 -15.94
C GLU A 619 15.27 -15.89 -15.21
N LEU A 620 14.33 -14.99 -14.91
CA LEU A 620 14.62 -13.72 -14.26
C LEU A 620 15.16 -13.95 -12.84
N GLY A 621 16.16 -13.18 -12.46
CA GLY A 621 16.71 -13.17 -11.09
C GLY A 621 16.51 -11.79 -10.43
N TYR A 622 16.83 -11.73 -9.14
CA TYR A 622 16.80 -10.44 -8.43
C TYR A 622 17.70 -9.41 -9.09
N GLY A 623 17.17 -8.19 -9.27
CA GLY A 623 17.90 -7.08 -9.88
C GLY A 623 18.34 -7.32 -11.33
N SER A 624 17.64 -8.20 -12.07
CA SER A 624 17.89 -8.39 -13.50
C SER A 624 17.29 -7.25 -14.31
N ASP A 625 17.97 -6.86 -15.38
CA ASP A 625 17.50 -6.05 -16.47
C ASP A 625 16.45 -6.79 -17.34
N LEU A 626 15.65 -6.05 -18.06
CA LEU A 626 14.64 -6.58 -18.99
C LEU A 626 15.10 -6.33 -20.43
N ASP A 627 15.41 -7.42 -21.15
CA ASP A 627 15.67 -7.41 -22.59
C ASP A 627 14.34 -7.41 -23.32
N ILE A 628 13.88 -6.27 -23.85
CA ILE A 628 12.56 -6.14 -24.47
C ILE A 628 12.58 -5.35 -25.77
N VAL A 629 11.68 -5.72 -26.68
CA VAL A 629 11.46 -5.06 -27.96
C VAL A 629 10.00 -4.64 -28.06
N PHE A 630 9.77 -3.44 -28.56
CA PHE A 630 8.45 -2.83 -28.70
C PHE A 630 7.96 -2.90 -30.14
N VAL A 631 6.73 -3.38 -30.30
CA VAL A 631 6.06 -3.46 -31.62
C VAL A 631 4.64 -2.92 -31.55
N TYR A 632 4.10 -2.49 -32.68
CA TYR A 632 2.68 -2.16 -32.82
C TYR A 632 2.10 -2.80 -34.06
N ASP A 633 0.79 -3.10 -34.04
CA ASP A 633 0.04 -3.67 -35.16
C ASP A 633 -1.17 -2.80 -35.46
N ASP A 634 -0.91 -1.61 -35.99
CA ASP A 634 -1.89 -0.56 -36.19
C ASP A 634 -1.66 0.14 -37.54
N ASP A 635 -2.75 0.31 -38.29
CA ASP A 635 -2.73 0.92 -39.63
C ASP A 635 -2.99 2.43 -39.62
N ASP A 636 -3.18 3.07 -38.43
CA ASP A 636 -3.32 4.52 -38.35
C ASP A 636 -2.03 5.22 -38.83
N GLU A 637 -2.17 6.25 -39.65
CA GLU A 637 -1.03 7.01 -40.23
C GLU A 637 -0.12 7.61 -39.14
N ARG A 638 -0.66 7.90 -37.94
CA ARG A 638 0.08 8.45 -36.81
C ARG A 638 0.61 7.36 -35.87
N ALA A 639 0.38 6.08 -36.15
CA ALA A 639 0.76 4.96 -35.27
C ALA A 639 2.22 5.06 -34.82
N SER A 640 3.16 5.30 -35.74
CA SER A 640 4.59 5.41 -35.42
C SER A 640 4.91 6.54 -34.42
N GLU A 641 4.25 7.68 -34.53
CA GLU A 641 4.43 8.82 -33.62
C GLU A 641 3.81 8.52 -32.25
N VAL A 642 2.56 8.04 -32.24
CA VAL A 642 1.79 7.75 -31.02
C VAL A 642 2.45 6.66 -30.19
N TYR A 643 2.80 5.52 -30.81
CA TYR A 643 3.49 4.43 -30.12
C TYR A 643 4.94 4.80 -29.75
N GLY A 644 5.61 5.66 -30.51
CA GLY A 644 6.88 6.25 -30.13
C GLY A 644 6.78 7.09 -28.86
N ALA A 645 5.71 7.86 -28.71
CA ALA A 645 5.43 8.63 -27.47
C ALA A 645 5.08 7.68 -26.29
N LEU A 646 4.28 6.64 -26.56
CA LEU A 646 3.94 5.63 -25.55
C LEU A 646 5.20 4.95 -24.99
N VAL A 647 6.09 4.47 -25.86
CA VAL A 647 7.31 3.75 -25.45
C VAL A 647 8.24 4.66 -24.64
N ARG A 648 8.42 5.90 -25.05
CA ARG A 648 9.21 6.88 -24.24
C ARG A 648 8.61 7.08 -22.85
N LYS A 649 7.27 7.23 -22.76
CA LYS A 649 6.58 7.35 -21.46
C LYS A 649 6.72 6.06 -20.65
N LEU A 650 6.56 4.91 -21.26
CA LEU A 650 6.68 3.59 -20.63
C LEU A 650 8.08 3.37 -20.06
N ILE A 651 9.14 3.58 -20.86
CA ILE A 651 10.53 3.46 -20.38
C ILE A 651 10.78 4.43 -19.23
N ASN A 652 10.34 5.67 -19.35
CA ASN A 652 10.49 6.65 -18.27
C ASN A 652 9.78 6.16 -16.99
N TRP A 653 8.57 5.63 -17.09
CA TRP A 653 7.83 5.12 -15.93
C TRP A 653 8.50 3.91 -15.26
N LEU A 654 9.16 3.06 -16.05
CA LEU A 654 9.87 1.87 -15.53
C LEU A 654 11.22 2.23 -14.90
N THR A 655 11.92 3.25 -15.40
CA THR A 655 13.31 3.57 -15.03
C THR A 655 13.48 4.77 -14.10
N VAL A 656 12.54 5.74 -14.11
CA VAL A 656 12.65 6.96 -13.29
C VAL A 656 12.63 6.59 -11.80
N LYS A 657 13.51 7.22 -11.02
CA LYS A 657 13.55 7.07 -9.56
C LYS A 657 12.58 8.02 -8.90
N THR A 658 11.71 7.49 -8.07
CA THR A 658 10.85 8.24 -7.15
C THR A 658 11.30 8.05 -5.71
N GLY A 659 10.60 8.64 -4.76
CA GLY A 659 10.84 8.37 -3.34
C GLY A 659 10.60 6.91 -2.92
N GLU A 660 9.92 6.10 -3.76
CA GLU A 660 9.72 4.65 -3.58
C GLU A 660 10.70 3.80 -4.40
N GLY A 661 11.68 4.42 -5.07
CA GLY A 661 12.69 3.75 -5.87
C GLY A 661 12.40 3.71 -7.37
N ASP A 662 12.98 2.73 -8.02
CA ASP A 662 12.87 2.39 -9.45
C ASP A 662 12.21 1.00 -9.62
N LEU A 663 11.85 0.61 -10.85
CA LEU A 663 11.31 -0.72 -11.14
C LEU A 663 12.37 -1.62 -11.80
N TYR A 664 12.70 -1.35 -13.06
CA TYR A 664 13.60 -2.17 -13.86
C TYR A 664 14.55 -1.33 -14.70
N GLU A 665 15.74 -1.85 -14.92
CA GLU A 665 16.61 -1.42 -16.02
C GLU A 665 16.11 -2.07 -17.32
N ILE A 666 16.06 -1.29 -18.42
CA ILE A 666 15.51 -1.72 -19.70
C ILE A 666 16.62 -1.76 -20.74
N ASP A 667 16.80 -2.93 -21.34
CA ASP A 667 17.67 -3.12 -22.52
C ASP A 667 16.80 -3.35 -23.77
N THR A 668 17.03 -2.50 -24.77
CA THR A 668 16.35 -2.57 -26.08
C THR A 668 17.29 -2.89 -27.23
N ALA A 669 18.51 -3.37 -26.96
CA ALA A 669 19.54 -3.61 -27.97
C ALA A 669 19.17 -4.69 -28.99
N LEU A 670 18.26 -5.61 -28.66
CA LEU A 670 17.74 -6.68 -29.53
C LEU A 670 16.63 -6.21 -30.51
N ARG A 671 16.31 -4.92 -30.54
CA ARG A 671 15.39 -4.40 -31.56
C ARG A 671 16.01 -4.42 -32.96
N PRO A 672 15.22 -4.46 -34.04
CA PRO A 672 15.73 -4.40 -35.41
C PRO A 672 16.73 -3.24 -35.60
N ASN A 673 17.90 -3.57 -36.13
CA ASN A 673 19.06 -2.66 -36.30
C ASN A 673 19.73 -2.20 -34.99
N GLY A 674 19.47 -2.85 -33.89
CA GLY A 674 20.08 -2.53 -32.59
C GLY A 674 19.88 -1.07 -32.17
N ASN A 675 20.88 -0.44 -31.60
CA ASN A 675 20.81 0.94 -31.12
C ASN A 675 20.63 2.00 -32.25
N SER A 676 20.84 1.65 -33.50
CA SER A 676 20.60 2.52 -34.65
C SER A 676 19.17 2.45 -35.19
N GLY A 677 18.39 1.46 -34.77
CA GLY A 677 17.01 1.26 -35.18
C GLY A 677 15.99 2.09 -34.39
N LEU A 678 14.77 2.12 -34.92
CA LEU A 678 13.65 2.76 -34.25
C LEU A 678 13.36 2.08 -32.90
N LEU A 679 12.98 2.87 -31.90
CA LEU A 679 12.67 2.37 -30.56
C LEU A 679 11.41 1.47 -30.53
N VAL A 680 10.47 1.74 -31.44
CA VAL A 680 9.28 0.92 -31.72
C VAL A 680 9.09 0.77 -33.21
N THR A 681 8.66 -0.39 -33.68
CA THR A 681 8.44 -0.67 -35.10
C THR A 681 7.11 -1.39 -35.32
N SER A 682 6.56 -1.33 -36.55
CA SER A 682 5.37 -2.14 -36.85
C SER A 682 5.70 -3.62 -36.75
N PHE A 683 4.73 -4.42 -36.35
CA PHE A 683 4.92 -5.89 -36.27
C PHE A 683 5.28 -6.49 -37.63
N ALA A 684 4.71 -5.95 -38.71
CA ALA A 684 5.04 -6.39 -40.09
C ALA A 684 6.53 -6.14 -40.43
N SER A 685 7.08 -4.98 -40.06
CA SER A 685 8.50 -4.65 -40.27
C SER A 685 9.40 -5.53 -39.39
N TYR A 686 9.02 -5.78 -38.15
CA TYR A 686 9.70 -6.69 -37.24
C TYR A 686 9.74 -8.14 -37.83
N ALA A 687 8.57 -8.63 -38.28
CA ALA A 687 8.47 -9.96 -38.87
C ALA A 687 9.33 -10.10 -40.14
N ASN A 688 9.29 -9.11 -41.04
CA ASN A 688 10.12 -9.10 -42.26
C ASN A 688 11.63 -9.12 -41.92
N TYR A 689 12.05 -8.30 -40.95
CA TYR A 689 13.44 -8.28 -40.48
C TYR A 689 13.88 -9.65 -39.94
N GLN A 690 13.09 -10.27 -39.09
CA GLN A 690 13.41 -11.57 -38.49
C GLN A 690 13.35 -12.73 -39.49
N GLN A 691 12.44 -12.66 -40.45
CA GLN A 691 12.30 -13.66 -41.52
C GLN A 691 13.28 -13.45 -42.69
N GLN A 692 14.25 -12.54 -42.54
CA GLN A 692 15.26 -12.22 -43.55
C GLN A 692 14.67 -11.78 -44.92
N ARG A 693 13.56 -11.04 -44.87
CA ARG A 693 12.91 -10.44 -46.04
C ARG A 693 13.33 -8.97 -46.15
N GLY A 694 14.09 -8.65 -47.20
CA GLY A 694 14.57 -7.27 -47.44
C GLY A 694 16.09 -7.17 -47.49
N SER A 695 16.59 -5.92 -47.56
CA SER A 695 18.03 -5.63 -47.69
C SER A 695 18.77 -5.59 -46.35
N ASN A 696 18.05 -5.42 -45.26
CA ASN A 696 18.60 -5.38 -43.89
C ASN A 696 17.85 -6.39 -43.02
N THR A 697 18.54 -7.39 -42.52
CA THR A 697 17.93 -8.57 -41.92
C THR A 697 18.69 -9.00 -40.68
N ALA A 698 17.98 -9.78 -39.83
CA ALA A 698 18.50 -10.29 -38.59
C ALA A 698 19.72 -11.18 -38.75
N TRP A 699 20.66 -11.10 -37.83
CA TRP A 699 21.86 -11.89 -37.75
C TRP A 699 21.61 -13.23 -37.04
N THR A 700 22.48 -14.21 -37.25
CA THR A 700 22.36 -15.52 -36.58
C THR A 700 22.29 -15.40 -35.02
N TRP A 701 23.05 -14.49 -34.44
CA TRP A 701 23.00 -14.28 -32.98
C TRP A 701 21.66 -13.70 -32.48
N GLU A 702 20.96 -12.94 -33.32
CA GLU A 702 19.60 -12.48 -33.00
C GLU A 702 18.60 -13.63 -33.08
N HIS A 703 18.79 -14.56 -34.01
CA HIS A 703 18.02 -15.81 -34.06
C HIS A 703 18.32 -16.75 -32.88
N GLN A 704 19.57 -16.75 -32.35
CA GLN A 704 19.86 -17.43 -31.09
C GLN A 704 19.05 -16.83 -29.94
N ALA A 705 18.99 -15.49 -29.84
CA ALA A 705 18.16 -14.81 -28.86
C ALA A 705 16.66 -15.11 -29.04
N MET A 706 16.20 -15.23 -30.30
CA MET A 706 14.82 -15.56 -30.67
C MET A 706 14.35 -16.92 -30.10
N THR A 707 15.26 -17.89 -29.88
CA THR A 707 14.91 -19.21 -29.29
C THR A 707 14.22 -19.07 -27.94
N ARG A 708 14.51 -17.98 -27.20
CA ARG A 708 13.98 -17.68 -25.88
C ARG A 708 12.97 -16.53 -25.87
N ALA A 709 12.60 -16.01 -27.03
CA ALA A 709 11.69 -14.88 -27.14
C ALA A 709 10.23 -15.31 -26.88
N ARG A 710 9.46 -14.43 -26.25
CA ARG A 710 8.00 -14.57 -26.06
C ARG A 710 7.29 -13.22 -26.09
N CYS A 711 6.05 -13.20 -26.51
CA CYS A 711 5.19 -12.03 -26.39
C CYS A 711 4.66 -11.90 -24.96
N VAL A 712 4.98 -10.81 -24.27
CA VAL A 712 4.57 -10.53 -22.86
C VAL A 712 3.32 -9.67 -22.81
N LEU A 713 3.17 -8.79 -23.79
CA LEU A 713 2.04 -7.91 -23.99
C LEU A 713 1.65 -7.92 -25.47
N GLY A 714 0.38 -8.03 -25.75
CA GLY A 714 -0.25 -8.04 -27.05
C GLY A 714 -1.62 -8.67 -26.95
N ASP A 715 -2.52 -8.36 -27.88
CA ASP A 715 -3.77 -9.09 -28.01
C ASP A 715 -3.51 -10.54 -28.51
N GLU A 716 -4.52 -11.38 -28.47
CA GLU A 716 -4.41 -12.79 -28.83
C GLU A 716 -3.97 -12.98 -30.31
N ALA A 717 -4.39 -12.09 -31.20
CA ALA A 717 -4.01 -12.12 -32.60
C ALA A 717 -2.50 -11.80 -32.79
N LEU A 718 -2.01 -10.76 -32.12
CA LEU A 718 -0.59 -10.39 -32.17
C LEU A 718 0.29 -11.47 -31.54
N GLN A 719 -0.13 -12.06 -30.40
CA GLN A 719 0.58 -13.17 -29.76
C GLN A 719 0.69 -14.37 -30.71
N SER A 720 -0.44 -14.79 -31.31
CA SER A 720 -0.46 -15.92 -32.25
C SER A 720 0.42 -15.67 -33.49
N ARG A 721 0.39 -14.44 -34.02
CA ARG A 721 1.24 -14.03 -35.13
C ARG A 721 2.72 -14.00 -34.74
N PHE A 722 3.05 -13.55 -33.56
CA PHE A 722 4.41 -13.58 -33.03
C PHE A 722 4.91 -15.02 -32.91
N ASP A 723 4.11 -15.92 -32.34
CA ASP A 723 4.48 -17.32 -32.20
C ASP A 723 4.68 -18.00 -33.56
N ALA A 724 3.84 -17.68 -34.55
CA ALA A 724 3.99 -18.15 -35.92
C ALA A 724 5.31 -17.63 -36.55
N VAL A 725 5.64 -16.35 -36.41
CA VAL A 725 6.90 -15.76 -36.92
C VAL A 725 8.09 -16.39 -36.22
N ARG A 726 8.05 -16.49 -34.87
CA ARG A 726 9.11 -17.09 -34.06
C ARG A 726 9.37 -18.54 -34.51
N ASN A 727 8.32 -19.34 -34.58
CA ASN A 727 8.44 -20.76 -34.98
C ASN A 727 8.96 -20.90 -36.41
N ALA A 728 8.48 -20.06 -37.36
CA ALA A 728 8.99 -20.06 -38.74
C ALA A 728 10.50 -19.70 -38.80
N VAL A 729 10.94 -18.67 -38.05
CA VAL A 729 12.36 -18.29 -37.98
C VAL A 729 13.21 -19.39 -37.39
N ILE A 730 12.79 -19.99 -36.29
CA ILE A 730 13.55 -21.06 -35.61
C ILE A 730 13.61 -22.32 -36.49
N ALA A 731 12.50 -22.69 -37.13
CA ALA A 731 12.41 -23.87 -37.99
C ALA A 731 12.96 -23.66 -39.40
N THR A 732 13.52 -22.48 -39.74
CA THR A 732 14.17 -22.26 -41.03
C THR A 732 15.33 -23.22 -41.18
N GLU A 733 15.38 -23.99 -42.30
CA GLU A 733 16.50 -24.83 -42.61
C GLU A 733 17.78 -24.00 -42.81
N ARG A 734 18.84 -24.39 -42.12
CA ARG A 734 20.17 -23.75 -42.19
C ARG A 734 21.22 -24.76 -42.54
N GLU A 735 22.23 -24.31 -43.27
CA GLU A 735 23.37 -25.16 -43.51
C GLU A 735 24.11 -25.42 -42.19
N HIS A 736 24.19 -26.71 -41.80
CA HIS A 736 24.62 -27.12 -40.46
C HIS A 736 26.08 -26.70 -40.17
N ALA A 737 26.98 -26.77 -41.17
CA ALA A 737 28.39 -26.43 -40.98
C ALA A 737 28.58 -24.92 -40.79
N SER A 738 27.87 -24.10 -41.55
CA SER A 738 27.89 -22.64 -41.42
C SER A 738 27.35 -22.20 -40.08
N LEU A 739 26.16 -22.67 -39.67
CA LEU A 739 25.55 -22.34 -38.37
C LEU A 739 26.48 -22.74 -37.22
N ARG A 740 27.08 -23.92 -37.29
CA ARG A 740 28.04 -24.41 -36.27
C ARG A 740 29.24 -23.48 -36.16
N SER A 741 29.87 -23.09 -37.29
CA SER A 741 31.01 -22.17 -37.30
C SER A 741 30.65 -20.81 -36.67
N GLU A 742 29.53 -20.21 -37.09
CA GLU A 742 29.07 -18.92 -36.59
C GLU A 742 28.83 -18.91 -35.06
N ILE A 743 28.22 -19.99 -34.53
CA ILE A 743 27.94 -20.12 -33.09
C ILE A 743 29.23 -20.34 -32.29
N VAL A 744 30.16 -21.16 -32.78
CA VAL A 744 31.47 -21.37 -32.15
C VAL A 744 32.29 -20.08 -32.15
N ASP A 745 32.30 -19.32 -33.26
CA ASP A 745 33.00 -18.04 -33.37
C ASP A 745 32.41 -17.00 -32.42
N MET A 746 31.07 -16.93 -32.31
CA MET A 746 30.42 -16.07 -31.36
C MET A 746 30.79 -16.44 -29.92
N ARG A 747 30.83 -17.73 -29.59
CA ARG A 747 31.26 -18.19 -28.26
C ARG A 747 32.71 -17.83 -27.96
N ALA A 748 33.60 -17.91 -28.98
CA ALA A 748 34.98 -17.48 -28.82
C ALA A 748 35.09 -15.96 -28.55
N LYS A 749 34.30 -15.13 -29.24
CA LYS A 749 34.22 -13.69 -28.98
C LYS A 749 33.76 -13.40 -27.54
N VAL A 750 32.73 -14.10 -27.06
CA VAL A 750 32.23 -13.95 -25.66
C VAL A 750 33.34 -14.35 -24.66
N ARG A 751 34.11 -15.42 -24.92
CA ARG A 751 35.25 -15.79 -24.06
C ARG A 751 36.34 -14.72 -24.04
N THR A 752 36.67 -14.14 -25.17
CA THR A 752 37.67 -13.06 -25.26
C THR A 752 37.23 -11.79 -24.52
N ALA A 753 35.93 -11.47 -24.53
CA ALA A 753 35.37 -10.36 -23.80
C ALA A 753 35.33 -10.58 -22.27
N HIS A 754 35.32 -11.83 -21.82
CA HIS A 754 35.34 -12.23 -20.41
C HIS A 754 36.51 -13.18 -20.12
N PRO A 755 37.77 -12.72 -20.17
CA PRO A 755 38.94 -13.56 -19.93
C PRO A 755 38.90 -14.09 -18.48
N ALA A 756 39.04 -15.43 -18.34
CA ALA A 756 39.36 -16.01 -17.04
C ALA A 756 40.67 -15.40 -16.55
N LYS A 757 40.75 -15.00 -15.28
CA LYS A 757 42.03 -14.58 -14.67
C LYS A 757 42.91 -15.82 -14.52
N ASP A 758 43.57 -16.23 -15.60
CA ASP A 758 44.51 -17.37 -15.62
C ASP A 758 45.79 -16.99 -14.88
N GLY A 759 45.81 -17.33 -13.58
CA GLY A 759 47.05 -17.41 -12.79
C GLY A 759 47.35 -18.88 -12.51
N ALA A 760 48.55 -19.35 -12.92
CA ALA A 760 49.06 -20.72 -12.82
C ALA A 760 48.42 -21.62 -11.74
N GLY A 761 47.61 -22.58 -12.16
CA GLY A 761 47.31 -23.81 -11.43
C GLY A 761 46.11 -23.84 -10.49
N SER A 762 45.49 -22.68 -10.15
CA SER A 762 44.34 -22.65 -9.22
C SER A 762 43.35 -21.51 -9.53
N ALA A 763 43.11 -21.20 -10.81
CA ALA A 763 42.13 -20.17 -11.16
C ALA A 763 40.71 -20.67 -10.81
N PRO A 764 39.89 -19.81 -10.12
CA PRO A 764 38.54 -20.17 -9.80
C PRO A 764 37.65 -20.35 -11.05
N PHE A 765 36.72 -21.28 -11.00
CA PHE A 765 35.78 -21.55 -12.09
C PHE A 765 34.65 -20.48 -12.07
N ASP A 766 34.56 -19.72 -13.17
CA ASP A 766 33.40 -18.85 -13.38
C ASP A 766 32.24 -19.71 -13.90
N VAL A 767 31.20 -19.90 -13.08
CA VAL A 767 30.03 -20.76 -13.40
C VAL A 767 29.30 -20.32 -14.66
N LYS A 768 29.46 -19.08 -15.10
CA LYS A 768 28.82 -18.56 -16.31
C LYS A 768 29.69 -18.69 -17.54
N HIS A 769 30.95 -18.22 -17.49
CA HIS A 769 31.76 -18.00 -18.67
C HIS A 769 32.89 -19.03 -18.89
N SER A 770 33.32 -19.78 -17.85
CA SER A 770 34.37 -20.80 -17.99
C SER A 770 33.94 -21.95 -18.90
N PRO A 771 34.89 -22.66 -19.53
CA PRO A 771 34.57 -23.85 -20.30
C PRO A 771 33.82 -24.91 -19.49
N GLY A 772 32.68 -25.36 -20.01
CA GLY A 772 31.74 -26.24 -19.31
C GLY A 772 30.76 -25.51 -18.40
N GLY A 773 30.76 -24.15 -18.37
CA GLY A 773 29.82 -23.34 -17.63
C GLY A 773 28.48 -23.16 -18.35
N MET A 774 27.62 -22.34 -17.74
CA MET A 774 26.23 -22.15 -18.18
C MET A 774 26.11 -21.69 -19.62
N VAL A 775 26.96 -20.76 -20.07
CA VAL A 775 26.92 -20.21 -21.45
C VAL A 775 27.19 -21.29 -22.47
N ASP A 776 28.07 -22.25 -22.18
CA ASP A 776 28.30 -23.38 -23.11
C ASP A 776 27.04 -24.22 -23.28
N VAL A 777 26.33 -24.50 -22.19
CA VAL A 777 25.05 -25.24 -22.23
C VAL A 777 23.99 -24.45 -23.00
N GLU A 778 23.89 -23.16 -22.78
CA GLU A 778 22.93 -22.27 -23.48
C GLU A 778 23.20 -22.24 -24.99
N PHE A 779 24.45 -22.13 -25.41
CA PHE A 779 24.84 -22.13 -26.81
C PHE A 779 24.55 -23.47 -27.49
N VAL A 780 24.78 -24.59 -26.79
CA VAL A 780 24.43 -25.92 -27.31
C VAL A 780 22.91 -26.04 -27.51
N VAL A 781 22.12 -25.63 -26.52
CA VAL A 781 20.66 -25.69 -26.65
C VAL A 781 20.17 -24.82 -27.80
N GLN A 782 20.67 -23.59 -27.93
CA GLN A 782 20.33 -22.70 -29.06
C GLN A 782 20.70 -23.30 -30.42
N PHE A 783 21.87 -23.91 -30.51
CA PHE A 783 22.30 -24.61 -31.73
C PHE A 783 21.38 -25.78 -32.09
N LEU A 784 21.04 -26.63 -31.10
CA LEU A 784 20.13 -27.76 -31.32
C LEU A 784 18.76 -27.30 -31.78
N VAL A 785 18.21 -26.24 -31.13
CA VAL A 785 16.92 -25.63 -31.51
C VAL A 785 16.97 -25.11 -32.96
N LEU A 786 18.01 -24.35 -33.33
CA LEU A 786 18.11 -23.71 -34.65
C LEU A 786 18.47 -24.71 -35.77
N SER A 787 19.21 -25.77 -35.48
CA SER A 787 19.64 -26.76 -36.48
C SER A 787 18.66 -27.92 -36.67
N GLN A 788 17.89 -28.27 -35.63
CA GLN A 788 17.03 -29.45 -35.61
C GLN A 788 15.54 -29.11 -35.45
N GLY A 789 15.17 -27.83 -35.15
CA GLY A 789 13.78 -27.44 -34.88
C GLY A 789 12.81 -27.69 -36.04
N ALA A 790 13.29 -27.66 -37.28
CA ALA A 790 12.49 -28.02 -38.48
C ALA A 790 12.06 -29.49 -38.47
N ARG A 791 12.90 -30.40 -37.93
CA ARG A 791 12.66 -31.84 -37.88
C ARG A 791 12.08 -32.32 -36.57
N HIS A 792 12.29 -31.56 -35.51
CA HIS A 792 11.86 -31.85 -34.13
C HIS A 792 11.04 -30.71 -33.56
N PRO A 793 9.74 -30.63 -33.88
CA PRO A 793 8.84 -29.52 -33.41
C PRO A 793 8.79 -29.36 -31.89
N GLU A 794 9.12 -30.40 -31.13
CA GLU A 794 9.19 -30.42 -29.66
C GLU A 794 10.22 -29.41 -29.11
N LEU A 795 11.24 -29.08 -29.92
CA LEU A 795 12.30 -28.13 -29.56
C LEU A 795 11.86 -26.66 -29.78
N LEU A 796 10.78 -26.43 -30.52
CA LEU A 796 10.31 -25.07 -30.81
C LEU A 796 9.67 -24.39 -29.58
N ALA A 797 9.20 -25.19 -28.63
CA ALA A 797 8.57 -24.64 -27.42
C ALA A 797 9.58 -23.88 -26.52
N ASN A 798 9.22 -22.70 -26.05
CA ASN A 798 10.04 -21.93 -25.11
C ASN A 798 9.81 -22.44 -23.68
N VAL A 799 10.50 -23.48 -23.26
CA VAL A 799 10.34 -24.18 -21.98
C VAL A 799 11.60 -24.14 -21.09
N GLY A 800 12.59 -23.36 -21.47
CA GLY A 800 13.88 -23.23 -20.76
C GLY A 800 14.90 -24.32 -21.12
N ASN A 801 16.18 -24.07 -20.81
CA ASN A 801 17.30 -24.90 -21.21
C ASN A 801 17.23 -26.34 -20.66
N ILE A 802 16.83 -26.50 -19.40
CA ILE A 802 16.71 -27.80 -18.72
C ILE A 802 15.74 -28.71 -19.48
N ALA A 803 14.54 -28.22 -19.77
CA ALA A 803 13.54 -29.00 -20.48
C ALA A 803 13.92 -29.28 -21.93
N LEU A 804 14.59 -28.34 -22.62
CA LEU A 804 15.06 -28.52 -23.99
C LEU A 804 16.17 -29.59 -24.08
N LEU A 805 17.08 -29.66 -23.11
CA LEU A 805 18.10 -30.74 -23.04
C LEU A 805 17.44 -32.11 -22.88
N LEU A 806 16.44 -32.24 -22.00
CA LEU A 806 15.71 -33.49 -21.81
C LEU A 806 14.94 -33.89 -23.08
N ARG A 807 14.31 -32.92 -23.79
CA ARG A 807 13.65 -33.16 -25.08
C ARG A 807 14.64 -33.57 -26.17
N ALA A 808 15.79 -32.91 -26.24
CA ALA A 808 16.84 -33.27 -27.20
C ALA A 808 17.35 -34.73 -26.99
N GLN A 809 17.46 -35.17 -25.73
CA GLN A 809 17.79 -36.55 -25.42
C GLN A 809 16.64 -37.52 -25.81
N ALA A 810 15.39 -37.16 -25.48
CA ALA A 810 14.22 -37.96 -25.84
C ALA A 810 14.04 -38.12 -27.37
N CYS A 811 14.39 -37.09 -28.15
CA CYS A 811 14.39 -37.12 -29.63
C CYS A 811 15.62 -37.84 -30.23
N GLY A 812 16.54 -38.35 -29.39
CA GLY A 812 17.76 -39.05 -29.87
C GLY A 812 18.87 -38.12 -30.43
N LEU A 813 18.76 -36.81 -30.24
CA LEU A 813 19.77 -35.82 -30.65
C LEU A 813 20.97 -35.76 -29.68
N LEU A 814 20.74 -36.15 -28.45
CA LEU A 814 21.76 -36.37 -27.43
C LEU A 814 21.68 -37.82 -26.92
N PRO A 815 22.80 -38.54 -26.75
CA PRO A 815 22.79 -39.89 -26.19
C PRO A 815 22.43 -39.83 -24.69
N ALA A 816 21.69 -40.84 -24.20
CA ALA A 816 21.44 -40.98 -22.78
C ALA A 816 22.74 -41.44 -22.06
N PRO A 817 23.08 -40.90 -20.88
CA PRO A 817 22.34 -39.88 -20.09
C PRO A 817 22.91 -38.46 -20.26
N LEU A 818 23.49 -38.10 -21.42
CA LEU A 818 24.19 -36.82 -21.61
C LEU A 818 23.27 -35.58 -21.39
N GLY A 819 22.03 -35.66 -21.94
CA GLY A 819 21.06 -34.56 -21.77
C GLY A 819 20.62 -34.38 -20.32
N GLU A 820 20.35 -35.48 -19.62
CA GLU A 820 20.00 -35.47 -18.19
C GLU A 820 21.14 -34.92 -17.32
N ASN A 821 22.38 -35.38 -17.55
CA ASN A 821 23.56 -34.90 -16.81
C ASN A 821 23.80 -33.42 -17.05
N ALA A 822 23.67 -32.94 -18.28
CA ALA A 822 23.81 -31.54 -18.61
C ALA A 822 22.66 -30.65 -18.00
N ALA A 823 21.43 -31.17 -18.01
CA ALA A 823 20.29 -30.51 -17.39
C ALA A 823 20.48 -30.37 -15.88
N GLN A 824 20.96 -31.42 -15.20
CA GLN A 824 21.26 -31.39 -13.77
C GLN A 824 22.45 -30.45 -13.46
N ALA A 825 23.51 -30.50 -14.26
CA ALA A 825 24.65 -29.60 -14.12
C ALA A 825 24.24 -28.13 -14.28
N TYR A 826 23.41 -27.82 -15.27
CA TYR A 826 22.90 -26.47 -15.49
C TYR A 826 22.05 -25.98 -14.29
N ARG A 827 21.21 -26.84 -13.72
CA ARG A 827 20.43 -26.55 -12.49
C ARG A 827 21.37 -26.24 -11.32
N SER A 828 22.37 -27.07 -11.07
CA SER A 828 23.33 -26.87 -9.99
C SER A 828 24.14 -25.57 -10.18
N LEU A 829 24.60 -25.27 -11.39
CA LEU A 829 25.34 -24.02 -11.68
C LEU A 829 24.43 -22.78 -11.51
N ARG A 830 23.13 -22.85 -11.87
CA ARG A 830 22.17 -21.80 -11.58
C ARG A 830 21.99 -21.57 -10.08
N GLN A 831 21.93 -22.62 -9.27
CA GLN A 831 21.85 -22.50 -7.81
C GLN A 831 23.09 -21.82 -7.23
N VAL A 832 24.29 -22.17 -7.72
CA VAL A 832 25.54 -21.52 -7.30
C VAL A 832 25.54 -20.04 -7.69
N GLN A 833 25.15 -19.72 -8.94
CA GLN A 833 25.03 -18.34 -9.40
C GLN A 833 24.03 -17.54 -8.57
N HIS A 834 22.88 -18.13 -8.24
CA HIS A 834 21.83 -17.52 -7.44
C HIS A 834 22.32 -17.18 -6.02
N ARG A 835 22.99 -18.13 -5.35
CA ARG A 835 23.61 -17.91 -4.02
C ARG A 835 24.69 -16.83 -4.05
N ALA A 836 25.58 -16.86 -5.05
CA ALA A 836 26.60 -15.84 -5.21
C ALA A 836 25.99 -14.43 -5.36
N ARG A 837 24.90 -14.29 -6.15
CA ARG A 837 24.17 -13.04 -6.28
C ARG A 837 23.53 -12.58 -4.96
N LEU A 838 22.87 -13.48 -4.24
CA LEU A 838 22.30 -13.17 -2.93
C LEU A 838 23.34 -12.73 -1.92
N ASN A 839 24.57 -13.24 -1.99
CA ASN A 839 25.69 -12.87 -1.15
C ASN A 839 26.52 -11.69 -1.69
N GLU A 840 26.19 -11.17 -2.87
CA GLU A 840 26.97 -10.11 -3.57
C GLU A 840 28.43 -10.53 -3.79
N GLU A 841 28.62 -11.83 -4.08
CA GLU A 841 29.91 -12.43 -4.33
C GLU A 841 30.13 -12.66 -5.84
N PRO A 842 31.36 -12.69 -6.31
CA PRO A 842 31.65 -13.10 -7.67
C PRO A 842 31.07 -14.48 -7.98
N THR A 843 30.61 -14.73 -9.21
CA THR A 843 30.12 -16.04 -9.68
C THR A 843 31.27 -17.03 -9.93
N GLN A 844 32.31 -16.97 -9.13
CA GLN A 844 33.53 -17.75 -9.20
C GLN A 844 33.61 -18.68 -8.00
N VAL A 845 33.82 -19.97 -8.26
CA VAL A 845 33.94 -21.00 -7.23
C VAL A 845 35.19 -21.83 -7.46
N GLU A 846 35.67 -22.52 -6.43
CA GLU A 846 36.76 -23.48 -6.59
C GLU A 846 36.31 -24.62 -7.52
N VAL A 847 37.19 -25.03 -8.45
CA VAL A 847 36.93 -26.12 -9.40
C VAL A 847 36.48 -27.40 -8.68
N ALA A 848 37.05 -27.67 -7.50
CA ALA A 848 36.71 -28.81 -6.67
C ALA A 848 35.22 -28.91 -6.28
N GLN A 849 34.53 -27.79 -6.22
CA GLN A 849 33.12 -27.72 -5.81
C GLN A 849 32.14 -28.05 -6.95
N VAL A 850 32.60 -28.01 -8.23
CA VAL A 850 31.74 -28.12 -9.43
C VAL A 850 32.37 -29.06 -10.47
N VAL A 851 33.15 -30.07 -10.04
CA VAL A 851 33.84 -30.99 -10.93
C VAL A 851 32.88 -31.75 -11.84
N ALA A 852 31.79 -32.26 -11.29
CA ALA A 852 30.77 -33.02 -12.02
C ALA A 852 30.03 -32.14 -13.02
N GLU A 853 29.62 -30.94 -12.60
CA GLU A 853 28.90 -29.98 -13.44
C GLU A 853 29.76 -29.51 -14.61
N ARG A 854 31.02 -29.15 -14.34
CA ARG A 854 31.98 -28.76 -15.36
C ARG A 854 32.21 -29.89 -16.37
N ALA A 855 32.41 -31.13 -15.90
CA ALA A 855 32.64 -32.30 -16.74
C ALA A 855 31.42 -32.55 -17.66
N ALA A 856 30.19 -32.47 -17.11
CA ALA A 856 28.96 -32.63 -17.90
C ALA A 856 28.81 -31.53 -18.96
N GLY A 857 29.08 -30.26 -18.63
CA GLY A 857 29.07 -29.17 -19.61
C GLY A 857 30.10 -29.31 -20.72
N ILE A 858 31.34 -29.74 -20.39
CA ILE A 858 32.40 -30.02 -21.36
C ILE A 858 32.00 -31.23 -22.26
N ALA A 859 31.48 -32.29 -21.68
CA ALA A 859 31.02 -33.46 -22.43
C ALA A 859 29.90 -33.12 -23.43
N LEU A 860 28.92 -32.30 -22.99
CA LEU A 860 27.86 -31.78 -23.86
C LEU A 860 28.43 -30.97 -25.03
N TRP A 861 29.31 -29.99 -24.71
CA TRP A 861 29.96 -29.16 -25.73
C TRP A 861 30.75 -30.00 -26.74
N SER A 862 31.58 -30.93 -26.26
CA SER A 862 32.41 -31.80 -27.11
C SER A 862 31.58 -32.75 -27.97
N HIS A 863 30.42 -33.20 -27.49
CA HIS A 863 29.53 -34.05 -28.30
C HIS A 863 28.90 -33.27 -29.47
N VAL A 864 28.56 -32.00 -29.27
CA VAL A 864 27.84 -31.21 -30.29
C VAL A 864 28.79 -30.44 -31.19
N PHE A 865 29.90 -29.93 -30.66
CA PHE A 865 30.85 -29.05 -31.34
C PHE A 865 32.28 -29.63 -31.45
N GLY A 866 32.54 -30.81 -30.91
CA GLY A 866 33.84 -31.50 -30.95
C GLY A 866 34.23 -32.18 -32.24
#